data_880f5ff3e87915a0cc2dfc1b573c29b0
#
_entry.id   880f5ff3e87915a0cc2dfc1b573c29b0
#
_cell.length_a   1.000
_cell.length_b   1.000
_cell.length_c   1.000
_cell.angle_alpha   90.00
_cell.angle_beta   90.00
_cell.angle_gamma   90.00
#
_symmetry.space_group_name_H-M   'P 1'
#
loop_
_entity.id
_entity.type
_entity.pdbx_description
1 polymer ?
#
loop_
_entity_poly.entity_id
_entity_poly.type
_entity_poly.pdbx_seq_one_letter_code
_entity_poly.pdbx_strand_id
1 'polypeptide(L)'
;MNSIYSKAFAAALIAASGMFTAQAQTSTVVDKPQTGTSTNYVGFRAPLVEAPLLKLPVGSIKPQGWLREYLLRQKDGLNGKLGTVSDWLDKNXNQWLSDAGDXGWEEVPYWLRGYCSLAYILDDEEMKKEAQVWFDAVLSNLKSDGFLGPHNYENGNPELWAQMVMLWALQTYYEYSGDARVLPAMTDYFKWEMNVPDSQFLKGLWQEKRGGDNLWSVLWLYNRTGDESLLPLIEKLHKNTSXWAMDNDLPNWHGVNVAQGFREPATYYMYSKDPSMLQATYNSFNTMRNRYGQVPGGMYGADENARSGYFDPRQGAETCAVVEQMXSDEILMGITGDPFWADHCENVALNTFTAALTPDMKALRYITSPNMAISDEKLHGPSIDNXLRGMLSMSPFSSRCCQHNHGMGWPYYAEHLVMATADXGXATMLYTANETTAKVGXEGKNVTLTQTTNYPFXENVTIXLASDGDVAFPLYLRIPEWANGATVKVNGXAVAAEGAAGKYVCLNRXWKNNDKVELTFPMEMSVDTWEQNKGSVSVNYGPLTLSLAXDENFEQHDSRDPEFNQXDSHWQAGVDASLWPCYVLKPNSKWNYALVMDKGNKPXNFNVNKKEWPSNNFPFTAESVPFXFTAVGVEIPSWGYDETGMTDLLPTKYAPRSEEKRNIRLIPMGAARLRISAFPKAEEK
;
A
#
# COMPACT_ATOMS: atom_id res chain seq x y z
N MET A 1 6.27 -24.70 -13.30
CA MET A 1 7.24 -25.00 -14.35
C MET A 1 6.66 -25.91 -15.41
N ASN A 2 6.21 -27.11 -15.03
CA ASN A 2 5.65 -28.05 -15.98
C ASN A 2 4.43 -27.50 -16.71
N SER A 3 3.55 -26.78 -16.02
CA SER A 3 2.36 -26.22 -16.66
C SER A 3 2.73 -25.19 -17.71
N ILE A 4 3.79 -24.43 -17.50
CA ILE A 4 4.25 -23.45 -18.48
C ILE A 4 4.71 -24.14 -19.75
N TYR A 5 5.49 -25.19 -19.60
CA TYR A 5 6.00 -25.92 -20.76
C TYR A 5 4.89 -26.64 -21.51
N SER A 6 3.94 -27.25 -20.79
CA SER A 6 2.87 -27.94 -21.48
C SER A 6 1.96 -26.96 -22.22
N LYS A 7 1.72 -25.78 -21.68
CA LYS A 7 0.92 -24.77 -22.38
C LYS A 7 1.63 -24.25 -23.62
N ALA A 8 2.95 -24.02 -23.52
CA ALA A 8 3.72 -23.58 -24.66
C ALA A 8 3.74 -24.64 -25.75
N PHE A 9 3.85 -25.91 -25.35
CA PHE A 9 3.83 -27.01 -26.30
C PHE A 9 2.49 -27.12 -27.01
N ALA A 10 1.40 -26.98 -26.28
CA ALA A 10 0.06 -27.00 -26.88
C ALA A 10 -0.11 -25.88 -27.90
N ALA A 11 0.38 -24.69 -27.56
CA ALA A 11 0.31 -23.56 -28.49
C ALA A 11 1.10 -23.83 -29.75
N ALA A 12 2.29 -24.48 -29.62
CA ALA A 12 3.11 -24.82 -30.75
C ALA A 12 2.43 -25.84 -31.66
N LEU A 13 1.76 -26.83 -31.03
CA LEU A 13 1.02 -27.84 -31.81
C LEU A 13 -0.11 -27.21 -32.62
N ILE A 14 -0.82 -26.26 -31.99
CA ILE A 14 -1.89 -25.55 -32.68
C ILE A 14 -1.31 -24.79 -33.88
N ALA A 15 -0.19 -24.14 -33.68
CA ALA A 15 0.48 -23.41 -34.75
C ALA A 15 0.88 -24.36 -35.88
N ALA A 16 1.36 -25.55 -35.52
CA ALA A 16 1.78 -26.54 -36.51
C ALA A 16 0.62 -26.99 -37.38
N SER A 17 -0.62 -26.89 -36.87
CA SER A 17 -1.78 -27.23 -37.68
C SER A 17 -2.08 -26.18 -38.74
N GLY A 18 -1.48 -24.98 -38.63
CA GLY A 18 -1.62 -23.95 -39.64
C GLY A 18 -2.91 -23.20 -39.57
N MET A 19 -3.69 -23.39 -38.54
CA MET A 19 -5.04 -22.86 -38.48
C MET A 19 -5.19 -21.67 -37.59
N PHE A 20 -4.14 -21.24 -36.87
CA PHE A 20 -4.32 -20.30 -35.78
C PHE A 20 -3.59 -19.03 -35.97
N THR A 21 -4.14 -17.99 -35.35
CA THR A 21 -3.51 -16.70 -35.30
C THR A 21 -2.27 -16.77 -34.43
N ALA A 22 -1.38 -15.84 -34.64
CA ALA A 22 -0.16 -15.74 -33.86
C ALA A 22 -0.46 -15.53 -32.36
N GLN A 23 -1.61 -14.90 -32.05
CA GLN A 23 -1.97 -14.65 -30.65
C GLN A 23 -2.10 -15.92 -29.83
N ALA A 24 -2.69 -16.98 -30.42
CA ALA A 24 -2.84 -18.23 -29.69
C ALA A 24 -1.50 -18.84 -29.31
N GLN A 25 -0.47 -18.59 -30.16
CA GLN A 25 0.87 -19.14 -29.92
C GLN A 25 1.64 -18.37 -28.86
N THR A 26 1.31 -17.11 -28.68
CA THR A 26 2.13 -16.21 -27.84
C THR A 26 1.60 -16.01 -26.44
N SER A 27 0.47 -16.65 -26.11
CA SER A 27 -0.18 -16.52 -24.81
C SER A 27 0.15 -17.74 -23.96
N THR A 28 0.74 -17.48 -22.76
CA THR A 28 0.96 -18.54 -21.76
C THR A 28 0.56 -18.04 -20.40
N VAL A 29 0.14 -18.98 -19.56
CA VAL A 29 -0.17 -18.67 -18.16
C VAL A 29 1.05 -19.08 -17.35
N VAL A 30 1.57 -18.15 -16.56
CA VAL A 30 2.80 -18.38 -15.77
C VAL A 30 2.59 -17.91 -14.33
N ASP A 31 3.34 -18.53 -13.43
CA ASP A 31 3.24 -18.17 -12.00
C ASP A 31 3.90 -16.83 -11.70
N LYS A 32 4.96 -16.51 -12.42
CA LYS A 32 5.66 -15.24 -12.23
C LYS A 32 6.47 -14.93 -13.49
N PRO A 33 6.86 -13.65 -13.65
CA PRO A 33 7.72 -13.32 -14.80
C PRO A 33 9.08 -13.98 -14.66
N GLN A 34 9.73 -14.15 -15.78
CA GLN A 34 11.03 -14.80 -15.85
C GLN A 34 12.10 -13.90 -15.24
N THR A 35 13.00 -14.50 -14.44
CA THR A 35 14.13 -13.76 -13.89
C THR A 35 15.21 -13.56 -14.95
N GLY A 36 16.11 -12.66 -14.69
CA GLY A 36 17.22 -12.36 -15.60
C GLY A 36 17.81 -11.01 -15.28
N THR A 37 18.66 -10.54 -16.18
CA THR A 37 19.26 -9.23 -16.05
C THR A 37 18.83 -8.38 -17.24
N SER A 38 17.95 -7.44 -16.99
CA SER A 38 17.47 -6.53 -18.03
C SER A 38 18.54 -5.50 -18.37
N THR A 39 18.71 -5.21 -19.64
CA THR A 39 19.58 -4.12 -20.06
C THR A 39 18.85 -2.79 -20.11
N ASN A 40 17.52 -2.80 -20.01
CA ASN A 40 16.75 -1.56 -20.11
C ASN A 40 16.69 -0.79 -18.80
N TYR A 41 16.62 -1.50 -17.68
CA TYR A 41 16.49 -0.88 -16.36
C TYR A 41 17.41 -1.56 -15.37
N VAL A 42 17.77 -0.84 -14.32
CA VAL A 42 18.68 -1.38 -13.31
C VAL A 42 18.01 -2.57 -12.61
N GLY A 43 18.66 -3.71 -12.69
CA GLY A 43 18.20 -4.91 -12.00
C GLY A 43 19.16 -5.29 -10.89
N PHE A 44 18.92 -6.44 -10.29
CA PHE A 44 19.79 -6.94 -9.23
C PHE A 44 21.05 -7.52 -9.86
N ARG A 45 22.17 -6.94 -9.49
CA ARG A 45 23.49 -7.24 -10.03
C ARG A 45 24.16 -8.35 -9.22
N ALA A 46 24.89 -9.24 -9.90
CA ALA A 46 25.62 -10.30 -9.20
C ALA A 46 26.51 -9.68 -8.11
N PRO A 47 26.64 -10.31 -6.92
CA PRO A 47 26.19 -11.66 -6.59
C PRO A 47 24.76 -11.75 -6.08
N LEU A 48 23.96 -10.67 -6.18
CA LEU A 48 22.59 -10.70 -5.68
C LEU A 48 21.72 -11.61 -6.56
N VAL A 49 20.63 -12.08 -5.98
CA VAL A 49 19.64 -12.88 -6.70
C VAL A 49 18.99 -12.00 -7.76
N GLU A 50 18.73 -12.57 -8.94
CA GLU A 50 17.99 -11.86 -9.98
C GLU A 50 16.52 -11.79 -9.60
N ALA A 51 15.95 -10.59 -9.68
CA ALA A 51 14.53 -10.39 -9.38
C ALA A 51 13.72 -10.40 -10.68
N PRO A 52 12.46 -10.88 -10.61
CA PRO A 52 11.65 -10.93 -11.84
C PRO A 52 11.08 -9.58 -12.25
N LEU A 53 10.85 -8.66 -11.30
CA LEU A 53 10.25 -7.37 -11.61
C LEU A 53 11.16 -6.25 -11.14
N LEU A 54 11.21 -5.19 -11.96
CA LEU A 54 12.08 -4.04 -11.72
C LEU A 54 11.20 -2.79 -11.71
N LYS A 55 11.39 -1.97 -10.68
CA LYS A 55 10.62 -0.74 -10.58
C LYS A 55 11.02 0.23 -11.69
N LEU A 56 10.03 0.82 -12.36
CA LEU A 56 10.29 1.87 -13.33
C LEU A 56 10.71 3.16 -12.64
N PRO A 57 11.53 3.97 -13.27
CA PRO A 57 11.90 5.27 -12.67
C PRO A 57 10.68 6.15 -12.44
N VAL A 58 10.74 6.94 -11.38
CA VAL A 58 9.67 7.87 -11.06
C VAL A 58 9.44 8.80 -12.25
N GLY A 59 8.19 8.98 -12.63
CA GLY A 59 7.81 9.79 -13.78
C GLY A 59 7.46 8.98 -15.00
N SER A 60 7.80 7.69 -15.02
CA SER A 60 7.45 6.80 -16.14
C SER A 60 5.94 6.57 -16.22
N ILE A 61 5.26 6.59 -15.09
CA ILE A 61 3.83 6.25 -14.99
C ILE A 61 3.06 7.52 -14.65
N LYS A 62 2.08 7.84 -15.49
CA LYS A 62 1.19 8.97 -15.25
C LYS A 62 -0.19 8.46 -14.91
N PRO A 63 -0.57 8.47 -13.64
CA PRO A 63 -1.91 8.01 -13.27
C PRO A 63 -2.99 8.88 -13.87
N GLN A 64 -4.12 8.25 -14.19
CA GLN A 64 -5.31 8.90 -14.71
C GLN A 64 -6.48 8.52 -13.81
N GLY A 65 -7.68 8.95 -14.18
CA GLY A 65 -8.88 8.51 -13.49
C GLY A 65 -8.88 8.85 -12.00
N TRP A 66 -9.42 7.93 -11.19
CA TRP A 66 -9.60 8.23 -9.78
C TRP A 66 -8.27 8.35 -9.02
N LEU A 67 -7.22 7.67 -9.48
CA LEU A 67 -5.94 7.80 -8.78
C LEU A 67 -5.34 9.19 -9.00
N ARG A 68 -5.45 9.71 -10.23
CA ARG A 68 -5.02 11.09 -10.46
C ARG A 68 -5.82 12.04 -9.58
N GLU A 69 -7.13 11.82 -9.45
CA GLU A 69 -7.95 12.66 -8.58
C GLU A 69 -7.47 12.60 -7.13
N TYR A 70 -7.10 11.40 -6.64
CA TYR A 70 -6.52 11.28 -5.30
C TYR A 70 -5.23 12.07 -5.17
N LEU A 71 -4.37 11.99 -6.19
CA LEU A 71 -3.08 12.69 -6.12
C LEU A 71 -3.29 14.21 -6.12
N LEU A 72 -4.27 14.70 -6.88
CA LEU A 72 -4.59 16.13 -6.87
C LEU A 72 -5.15 16.55 -5.52
N ARG A 73 -5.99 15.72 -4.92
CA ARG A 73 -6.50 16.02 -3.57
C ARG A 73 -5.38 15.99 -2.55
N GLN A 74 -4.45 15.09 -2.69
CA GLN A 74 -3.29 15.04 -1.80
C GLN A 74 -2.45 16.30 -1.93
N LYS A 75 -2.26 16.80 -3.15
CA LYS A 75 -1.53 18.04 -3.38
C LYS A 75 -2.18 19.22 -2.67
N ASP A 76 -3.51 19.32 -2.75
CA ASP A 76 -4.25 20.40 -2.11
C ASP A 76 -4.56 20.12 -0.65
N GLY A 77 -4.31 18.92 -0.21
CA GLY A 77 -4.61 18.44 1.13
C GLY A 77 -3.40 18.50 2.05
N LEU A 78 -3.45 17.60 3.03
CA LEU A 78 -2.51 17.69 4.14
C LEU A 78 -1.07 17.45 3.70
N ASN A 79 -0.81 16.49 2.81
CA ASN A 79 0.58 16.26 2.42
C ASN A 79 1.15 17.42 1.59
N GLY A 80 0.40 17.87 0.59
CA GLY A 80 0.90 18.92 -0.30
C GLY A 80 1.09 20.26 0.38
N LYS A 81 0.29 20.53 1.42
CA LYS A 81 0.35 21.81 2.15
C LYS A 81 1.05 21.70 3.50
N LEU A 82 1.49 20.50 3.87
CA LEU A 82 2.01 20.27 5.21
C LEU A 82 3.25 21.13 5.52
N GLY A 83 4.04 21.42 4.51
CA GLY A 83 5.21 22.27 4.69
C GLY A 83 4.89 23.65 5.21
N THR A 84 3.65 24.12 5.06
CA THR A 84 3.22 25.41 5.58
C THR A 84 2.36 25.30 6.83
N VAL A 85 2.01 24.08 7.23
CA VAL A 85 1.10 23.85 8.35
C VAL A 85 1.82 23.28 9.56
N SER A 86 2.66 22.28 9.34
CA SER A 86 3.33 21.56 10.43
C SER A 86 4.56 22.32 10.92
N ASP A 87 4.61 22.58 12.21
CA ASP A 87 5.77 23.22 12.82
C ASP A 87 7.02 22.35 12.70
N TRP A 88 6.85 21.04 12.59
CA TRP A 88 7.97 20.12 12.40
C TRP A 88 8.67 20.34 11.05
N LEU A 89 7.95 20.91 10.09
CA LEU A 89 8.48 21.22 8.75
C LEU A 89 8.82 22.68 8.55
N ASP A 90 8.72 23.47 9.61
CA ASP A 90 9.16 24.87 9.54
C ASP A 90 10.63 24.89 9.19
N LYS A 91 11.01 25.70 8.22
CA LYS A 91 12.41 25.76 7.77
C LYS A 91 13.32 26.42 8.79
N ASN A 92 12.76 27.26 9.65
CA ASN A 92 13.57 27.85 10.73
C ASN A 92 13.79 26.78 11.80
N UNK A 93 15.09 26.61 12.11
CA UNK A 93 15.39 25.69 13.13
C UNK A 93 15.25 24.23 12.79
N ASN A 94 15.26 24.07 11.54
CA ASN A 94 15.05 22.68 11.11
C ASN A 94 16.38 21.97 11.00
N GLN A 95 16.49 20.81 11.62
CA GLN A 95 17.79 20.13 11.71
C GLN A 95 18.24 19.54 10.37
N TRP A 96 17.33 19.40 9.39
CA TRP A 96 17.71 18.91 8.06
C TRP A 96 18.23 20.03 7.17
N LEU A 97 18.04 21.29 7.57
CA LEU A 97 18.52 22.43 6.78
C LEU A 97 19.75 23.08 7.38
N SER A 98 19.97 22.93 8.69
CA SER A 98 21.06 23.60 9.37
C SER A 98 21.52 22.77 10.57
N ASP A 99 22.84 22.75 10.81
CA ASP A 99 23.38 22.05 11.96
C ASP A 99 22.90 22.64 13.27
N ALA A 100 22.47 23.91 13.27
CA ALA A 100 21.93 24.54 14.47
C ALA A 100 20.47 24.22 14.72
N GLY A 101 19.82 23.49 13.80
CA GLY A 101 18.41 23.17 13.92
C GLY A 101 18.11 22.10 14.95
N ASP A 102 16.90 22.08 15.43
CA ASP A 102 16.47 21.10 16.44
C ASP A 102 15.09 20.47 16.18
N UNK A 103 14.45 20.74 15.05
CA UNK A 103 13.17 20.22 14.66
C UNK A 103 13.33 19.36 13.47
N GLY A 104 12.30 18.46 13.36
CA GLY A 104 12.14 17.82 12.07
C GLY A 104 12.76 16.44 11.93
N TRP A 105 13.05 15.79 13.01
CA TRP A 105 13.74 14.50 13.06
C TRP A 105 13.27 13.51 11.98
N GLU A 106 12.22 12.76 12.24
CA GLU A 106 11.66 11.84 11.25
C GLU A 106 10.61 12.51 10.38
N GLU A 107 10.08 13.63 10.86
CA GLU A 107 8.94 14.27 10.19
C GLU A 107 9.32 14.77 8.81
N VAL A 108 10.52 15.35 8.67
CA VAL A 108 10.96 15.85 7.36
C VAL A 108 11.09 14.71 6.35
N PRO A 109 11.89 13.67 6.62
CA PRO A 109 12.02 12.62 5.59
C PRO A 109 10.73 11.84 5.38
N TYR A 110 9.92 11.62 6.40
CA TYR A 110 8.61 10.99 6.23
C TYR A 110 7.76 11.75 5.22
N TRP A 111 7.66 13.07 5.44
CA TRP A 111 6.88 13.92 4.55
C TRP A 111 7.51 14.00 3.17
N LEU A 112 8.84 14.20 3.13
CA LEU A 112 9.54 14.49 1.88
C LEU A 112 9.46 13.34 0.89
N ARG A 113 9.55 12.08 1.36
CA ARG A 113 9.55 10.96 0.41
C ARG A 113 8.21 10.86 -0.33
N GLY A 114 7.10 11.10 0.35
CA GLY A 114 5.80 11.13 -0.32
C GLY A 114 5.60 12.38 -1.14
N TYR A 115 6.02 13.52 -0.61
CA TYR A 115 5.85 14.80 -1.26
C TYR A 115 6.64 14.89 -2.58
N CYS A 116 7.90 14.45 -2.57
CA CYS A 116 8.69 14.53 -3.79
C CYS A 116 8.18 13.55 -4.85
N SER A 117 7.78 12.36 -4.44
CA SER A 117 7.18 11.43 -5.38
C SER A 117 5.94 12.05 -6.04
N LEU A 118 5.09 12.64 -5.22
CA LEU A 118 3.90 13.33 -5.73
C LEU A 118 4.27 14.45 -6.71
N ALA A 119 5.28 15.24 -6.35
CA ALA A 119 5.74 16.33 -7.21
C ALA A 119 6.17 15.83 -8.58
N TYR A 120 6.92 14.73 -8.61
CA TYR A 120 7.45 14.19 -9.86
C TYR A 120 6.35 13.51 -10.67
N ILE A 121 5.46 12.77 -10.02
CA ILE A 121 4.36 12.10 -10.71
C ILE A 121 3.44 13.14 -11.37
N LEU A 122 3.11 14.21 -10.65
CA LEU A 122 2.24 15.25 -11.17
C LEU A 122 2.99 16.25 -12.08
N ASP A 123 4.30 16.16 -12.13
CA ASP A 123 5.15 17.11 -12.88
C ASP A 123 4.83 18.55 -12.45
N ASP A 124 4.78 18.77 -11.14
CA ASP A 124 4.37 20.04 -10.55
C ASP A 124 5.62 20.85 -10.22
N GLU A 125 5.82 21.96 -10.93
CA GLU A 125 7.05 22.73 -10.82
C GLU A 125 7.26 23.36 -9.46
N GLU A 126 6.19 23.85 -8.83
CA GLU A 126 6.32 24.46 -7.50
C GLU A 126 6.69 23.41 -6.45
N MET A 127 6.06 22.25 -6.52
CA MET A 127 6.38 21.18 -5.58
C MET A 127 7.80 20.67 -5.80
N LYS A 128 8.25 20.57 -7.06
CA LYS A 128 9.61 20.15 -7.34
C LYS A 128 10.62 21.13 -6.74
N LYS A 129 10.34 22.44 -6.85
CA LYS A 129 11.23 23.45 -6.27
C LYS A 129 11.27 23.33 -4.75
N GLU A 130 10.12 23.11 -4.13
CA GLU A 130 10.10 22.96 -2.67
C GLU A 130 10.90 21.74 -2.23
N ALA A 131 10.71 20.60 -2.91
CA ALA A 131 11.48 19.41 -2.59
C ALA A 131 12.98 19.64 -2.78
N GLN A 132 13.35 20.39 -3.82
CA GLN A 132 14.74 20.66 -4.15
C GLN A 132 15.47 21.39 -3.01
N VAL A 133 14.76 22.28 -2.30
CA VAL A 133 15.36 22.98 -1.16
C VAL A 133 15.91 21.97 -0.15
N TRP A 134 15.10 20.95 0.15
CA TRP A 134 15.50 19.94 1.14
C TRP A 134 16.64 19.06 0.62
N PHE A 135 16.57 18.61 -0.64
CA PHE A 135 17.61 17.76 -1.20
C PHE A 135 18.93 18.52 -1.33
N ASP A 136 18.87 19.77 -1.76
CA ASP A 136 20.11 20.57 -1.86
C ASP A 136 20.74 20.75 -0.49
N ALA A 137 19.93 20.98 0.55
CA ALA A 137 20.47 21.14 1.90
C ALA A 137 21.16 19.86 2.36
N VAL A 138 20.50 18.70 2.17
CA VAL A 138 21.08 17.43 2.62
C VAL A 138 22.38 17.15 1.86
N LEU A 139 22.38 17.34 0.54
CA LEU A 139 23.52 16.95 -0.29
C LEU A 139 24.67 17.94 -0.21
N SER A 140 24.41 19.20 0.17
CA SER A 140 25.50 20.17 0.30
C SER A 140 26.05 20.25 1.71
N ASN A 141 25.41 19.60 2.69
CA ASN A 141 25.85 19.62 4.10
C ASN A 141 26.35 18.26 4.58
N LEU A 142 26.92 17.47 3.68
CA LEU A 142 27.49 16.19 4.09
C LEU A 142 28.64 16.42 5.06
N LYS A 143 28.72 15.59 6.09
CA LYS A 143 29.78 15.74 7.09
C LYS A 143 31.09 15.16 6.55
N SER A 144 32.21 15.62 7.12
CA SER A 144 33.52 15.21 6.63
C SER A 144 33.76 13.70 6.77
N ASP A 145 33.09 13.04 7.72
CA ASP A 145 33.20 11.58 7.90
C ASP A 145 32.19 10.81 7.06
N GLY A 146 31.40 11.49 6.26
CA GLY A 146 30.42 10.86 5.39
C GLY A 146 29.02 10.83 5.95
N PHE A 147 28.81 11.24 7.19
CA PHE A 147 27.47 11.19 7.76
C PHE A 147 26.51 12.09 6.99
N LEU A 148 25.26 11.67 6.92
CA LEU A 148 24.22 12.32 6.10
C LEU A 148 23.14 12.84 7.03
N GLY A 149 22.93 14.16 6.99
CA GLY A 149 21.87 14.77 7.78
C GLY A 149 22.24 14.99 9.23
N PRO A 150 21.23 15.20 10.10
CA PRO A 150 21.50 15.53 11.50
C PRO A 150 21.90 14.30 12.30
N HIS A 151 22.85 14.49 13.22
CA HIS A 151 23.22 13.45 14.18
C HIS A 151 22.25 13.47 15.36
N ASN A 152 21.57 12.36 15.58
CA ASN A 152 20.77 12.16 16.78
C ASN A 152 21.31 10.93 17.50
N TYR A 153 21.10 10.87 18.81
CA TYR A 153 21.63 9.80 19.64
C TYR A 153 20.54 9.29 20.56
N GLU A 154 20.60 7.99 20.83
CA GLU A 154 19.71 7.34 21.80
C GLU A 154 20.58 6.52 22.73
N ASN A 155 20.60 6.90 24.02
CA ASN A 155 21.45 6.24 25.02
C ASN A 155 22.91 6.17 24.57
N GLY A 156 23.38 7.24 23.96
CA GLY A 156 24.77 7.35 23.50
C GLY A 156 25.08 6.68 22.18
N ASN A 157 24.12 5.99 21.58
CA ASN A 157 24.32 5.32 20.29
C ASN A 157 23.74 6.16 19.15
N PRO A 158 24.38 6.14 17.97
CA PRO A 158 23.79 6.86 16.85
C PRO A 158 22.38 6.38 16.57
N GLU A 159 21.48 7.31 16.36
CA GLU A 159 20.10 6.99 16.02
C GLU A 159 19.95 7.21 14.50
N LEU A 160 19.63 6.16 13.76
CA LEU A 160 19.70 6.17 12.30
C LEU A 160 18.35 6.00 11.63
N TRP A 161 17.27 6.00 12.40
CA TRP A 161 15.94 5.77 11.81
C TRP A 161 15.58 6.85 10.79
N ALA A 162 15.80 8.12 11.15
CA ALA A 162 15.45 9.21 10.24
C ALA A 162 16.29 9.15 8.97
N GLN A 163 17.56 8.72 9.09
CA GLN A 163 18.41 8.56 7.92
C GLN A 163 17.86 7.48 6.98
N MET A 164 17.33 6.38 7.55
CA MET A 164 16.73 5.33 6.70
C MET A 164 15.62 5.90 5.84
N VAL A 165 14.80 6.78 6.41
CA VAL A 165 13.68 7.37 5.67
C VAL A 165 14.18 8.36 4.62
N MET A 166 15.19 9.17 4.97
CA MET A 166 15.75 10.11 4.00
C MET A 166 16.41 9.39 2.83
N LEU A 167 17.01 8.22 3.08
CA LEU A 167 17.60 7.44 1.98
C LEU A 167 16.53 7.04 0.97
N TRP A 168 15.31 6.75 1.42
CA TRP A 168 14.21 6.48 0.48
C TRP A 168 13.84 7.71 -0.33
N ALA A 169 13.80 8.87 0.31
CA ALA A 169 13.54 10.11 -0.43
C ALA A 169 14.62 10.37 -1.46
N LEU A 170 15.88 10.14 -1.11
CA LEU A 170 16.99 10.34 -2.04
C LEU A 170 16.91 9.38 -3.22
N GLN A 171 16.46 8.14 -3.00
CA GLN A 171 16.27 7.19 -4.09
C GLN A 171 15.24 7.71 -5.09
N THR A 172 14.10 8.17 -4.59
CA THR A 172 13.05 8.73 -5.45
C THR A 172 13.60 9.91 -6.25
N TYR A 173 14.30 10.81 -5.56
CA TYR A 173 14.89 11.98 -6.20
C TYR A 173 15.88 11.58 -7.29
N TYR A 174 16.75 10.61 -6.99
CA TYR A 174 17.75 10.18 -7.97
C TYR A 174 17.10 9.52 -9.18
N GLU A 175 16.09 8.68 -8.95
CA GLU A 175 15.42 8.00 -10.06
C GLU A 175 14.78 9.01 -11.01
N TYR A 176 14.31 10.12 -10.48
CA TYR A 176 13.70 11.16 -11.31
C TYR A 176 14.75 12.08 -11.95
N SER A 177 15.73 12.53 -11.18
CA SER A 177 16.62 13.62 -11.58
C SER A 177 17.95 13.14 -12.15
N GLY A 178 18.44 11.99 -11.71
CA GLY A 178 19.80 11.57 -12.06
C GLY A 178 20.88 12.43 -11.43
N ASP A 179 20.58 13.17 -10.37
CA ASP A 179 21.53 14.07 -9.73
C ASP A 179 22.79 13.33 -9.31
N ALA A 180 23.93 13.73 -9.89
CA ALA A 180 25.19 13.01 -9.72
C ALA A 180 25.71 13.02 -8.28
N ARG A 181 25.16 13.87 -7.41
CA ARG A 181 25.60 13.94 -6.02
C ARG A 181 25.09 12.79 -5.18
N VAL A 182 23.99 12.14 -5.61
CA VAL A 182 23.27 11.20 -4.73
C VAL A 182 24.06 9.92 -4.47
N LEU A 183 24.54 9.27 -5.53
CA LEU A 183 25.22 7.99 -5.34
C LEU A 183 26.49 8.12 -4.51
N PRO A 184 27.37 9.13 -4.75
CA PRO A 184 28.52 9.29 -3.88
C PRO A 184 28.15 9.60 -2.43
N ALA A 185 27.11 10.42 -2.22
CA ALA A 185 26.71 10.75 -0.85
C ALA A 185 26.24 9.51 -0.10
N MET A 186 25.44 8.67 -0.75
CA MET A 186 24.98 7.44 -0.13
C MET A 186 26.13 6.46 0.12
N THR A 187 27.07 6.39 -0.83
CA THR A 187 28.23 5.51 -0.68
C THR A 187 29.05 5.93 0.55
N ASP A 188 29.32 7.21 0.69
CA ASP A 188 30.07 7.71 1.85
C ASP A 188 29.32 7.45 3.15
N TYR A 189 28.00 7.64 3.13
CA TYR A 189 27.21 7.40 4.32
C TYR A 189 27.26 5.92 4.74
N PHE A 190 27.18 5.00 3.78
CA PHE A 190 27.21 3.59 4.12
C PHE A 190 28.60 3.16 4.58
N LYS A 191 29.67 3.79 4.07
CA LYS A 191 31.00 3.56 4.64
C LYS A 191 31.07 4.01 6.08
N TRP A 192 30.40 5.11 6.40
CA TRP A 192 30.30 5.56 7.78
C TRP A 192 29.58 4.50 8.63
N GLU A 193 28.49 3.92 8.13
CA GLU A 193 27.78 2.85 8.88
C GLU A 193 28.68 1.65 9.14
N MET A 194 29.52 1.28 8.16
CA MET A 194 30.42 0.16 8.32
C MET A 194 31.40 0.36 9.49
N ASN A 195 31.74 1.61 9.75
CA ASN A 195 32.71 1.92 10.81
C ASN A 195 32.09 2.04 12.20
N VAL A 196 30.77 2.00 12.33
CA VAL A 196 30.12 2.02 13.63
C VAL A 196 30.35 0.66 14.30
N PRO A 197 30.86 0.62 15.54
CA PRO A 197 31.00 -0.67 16.22
C PRO A 197 29.64 -1.40 16.35
N ASP A 198 29.66 -2.73 16.19
CA ASP A 198 28.43 -3.50 16.30
C ASP A 198 27.69 -3.24 17.62
N SER A 199 28.43 -3.01 18.71
CA SER A 199 27.80 -2.75 19.99
C SER A 199 26.99 -1.46 20.02
N GLN A 200 27.16 -0.59 19.04
CA GLN A 200 26.47 0.70 18.95
C GLN A 200 25.54 0.80 17.75
N PHE A 201 25.49 -0.24 16.89
CA PHE A 201 24.83 -0.14 15.59
C PHE A 201 23.40 -0.66 15.67
N LEU A 202 22.46 0.14 15.23
CA LEU A 202 21.02 -0.18 15.21
C LEU A 202 20.49 -0.53 16.61
N LYS A 203 20.96 0.18 17.63
CA LYS A 203 20.52 -0.07 19.00
C LYS A 203 19.37 0.85 19.35
N GLY A 204 18.30 0.28 19.87
CA GLY A 204 17.18 1.05 20.39
C GLY A 204 16.06 1.22 19.39
N LEU A 205 14.92 1.30 19.93
CA LEU A 205 13.60 1.62 19.42
C LEU A 205 13.38 1.27 17.95
N TRP A 206 13.13 2.31 17.13
CA TRP A 206 12.67 2.06 15.75
C TRP A 206 13.76 1.48 14.87
N GLN A 207 14.97 1.97 15.01
CA GLN A 207 16.04 1.53 14.10
C GLN A 207 16.35 0.04 14.23
N GLU A 208 16.26 -0.48 15.44
CA GLU A 208 16.54 -1.91 15.66
C GLU A 208 15.51 -2.79 14.94
N LYS A 209 14.25 -2.36 14.94
CA LYS A 209 13.18 -3.16 14.34
C LYS A 209 13.10 -3.00 12.83
N ARG A 210 13.64 -1.90 12.29
CA ARG A 210 13.38 -1.50 10.91
C ARG A 210 14.64 -1.48 10.03
N GLY A 211 15.66 -2.26 10.42
CA GLY A 211 16.90 -2.29 9.64
C GLY A 211 16.74 -2.76 8.21
N GLY A 212 15.65 -3.45 7.90
CA GLY A 212 15.38 -3.87 6.53
C GLY A 212 15.21 -2.71 5.55
N ASP A 213 14.72 -1.55 6.05
CA ASP A 213 14.65 -0.37 5.19
C ASP A 213 16.04 0.08 4.76
N ASN A 214 16.98 0.07 5.70
CA ASN A 214 18.36 0.43 5.41
C ASN A 214 19.00 -0.60 4.47
N LEU A 215 18.72 -1.86 4.71
CA LEU A 215 19.26 -2.95 3.89
C LEU A 215 18.81 -2.81 2.43
N TRP A 216 17.53 -2.50 2.22
CA TRP A 216 17.04 -2.26 0.86
C TRP A 216 17.82 -1.14 0.18
N SER A 217 18.09 -0.05 0.90
CA SER A 217 18.83 1.07 0.32
C SER A 217 20.24 0.67 -0.07
N VAL A 218 20.87 -0.22 0.70
CA VAL A 218 22.20 -0.72 0.33
C VAL A 218 22.12 -1.53 -0.96
N LEU A 219 21.12 -2.40 -1.09
CA LEU A 219 20.94 -3.17 -2.32
C LEU A 219 20.68 -2.24 -3.51
N TRP A 220 19.82 -1.24 -3.31
CA TRP A 220 19.51 -0.26 -4.34
C TRP A 220 20.79 0.42 -4.84
N LEU A 221 21.65 0.83 -3.91
CA LEU A 221 22.88 1.52 -4.26
C LEU A 221 23.88 0.57 -4.93
N TYR A 222 24.03 -0.65 -4.38
CA TYR A 222 24.92 -1.62 -4.97
C TYR A 222 24.55 -1.90 -6.42
N ASN A 223 23.26 -2.03 -6.70
CA ASN A 223 22.81 -2.31 -8.06
C ASN A 223 23.22 -1.21 -9.03
N ARG A 224 23.35 0.00 -8.56
CA ARG A 224 23.69 1.15 -9.40
C ARG A 224 25.19 1.42 -9.50
N THR A 225 25.95 1.04 -8.47
CA THR A 225 27.38 1.36 -8.43
C THR A 225 28.28 0.13 -8.65
N GLY A 226 27.83 -1.06 -8.27
CA GLY A 226 28.68 -2.23 -8.26
C GLY A 226 29.79 -2.17 -7.21
N ASP A 227 29.67 -1.29 -6.24
CA ASP A 227 30.72 -1.09 -5.22
C ASP A 227 30.66 -2.25 -4.22
N GLU A 228 31.60 -3.19 -4.37
CA GLU A 228 31.58 -4.40 -3.56
C GLU A 228 31.86 -4.13 -2.07
N SER A 229 32.40 -2.96 -1.74
CA SER A 229 32.58 -2.61 -0.32
C SER A 229 31.26 -2.46 0.42
N LEU A 230 30.14 -2.34 -0.32
CA LEU A 230 28.82 -2.28 0.30
C LEU A 230 28.32 -3.64 0.77
N LEU A 231 28.85 -4.74 0.20
CA LEU A 231 28.30 -6.06 0.48
C LEU A 231 28.45 -6.48 1.95
N PRO A 232 29.59 -6.22 2.63
CA PRO A 232 29.68 -6.58 4.06
C PRO A 232 28.67 -5.84 4.92
N LEU A 233 28.21 -4.68 4.50
CA LEU A 233 27.20 -3.94 5.27
C LEU A 233 25.87 -4.69 5.29
N ILE A 234 25.57 -5.45 4.25
CA ILE A 234 24.34 -6.27 4.23
C ILE A 234 24.33 -7.25 5.40
N GLU A 235 25.49 -7.93 5.62
CA GLU A 235 25.59 -8.86 6.76
C GLU A 235 25.49 -8.12 8.09
N LYS A 236 26.14 -6.97 8.20
CA LYS A 236 26.11 -6.20 9.42
C LYS A 236 24.70 -5.75 9.77
N LEU A 237 23.93 -5.31 8.76
CA LEU A 237 22.56 -4.88 8.98
C LEU A 237 21.68 -6.05 9.41
N HIS A 238 21.79 -7.17 8.71
CA HIS A 238 20.98 -8.33 9.05
C HIS A 238 21.29 -8.85 10.45
N LYS A 239 22.57 -8.86 10.82
CA LYS A 239 23.00 -9.32 12.13
C LYS A 239 22.46 -8.45 13.25
N ASN A 240 22.35 -7.14 13.02
CA ASN A 240 22.03 -6.19 14.09
C ASN A 240 20.58 -5.75 14.13
N THR A 241 19.80 -6.00 13.10
CA THR A 241 18.36 -5.74 13.17
C THR A 241 17.64 -6.89 13.87
N SER A 242 16.41 -6.66 14.24
CA SER A 242 15.63 -7.70 14.92
C SER A 242 15.45 -8.92 14.04
N UNK A 243 15.29 -9.98 14.48
CA UNK A 243 15.22 -11.15 13.91
C UNK A 243 13.91 -11.41 13.51
N TRP A 244 13.54 -11.05 12.40
CA TRP A 244 12.21 -11.25 11.80
C TRP A 244 12.03 -12.66 11.24
N ALA A 245 13.07 -13.46 11.18
CA ALA A 245 13.00 -14.85 10.71
C ALA A 245 12.80 -15.78 11.89
N MET A 246 11.62 -15.73 12.51
CA MET A 246 11.25 -16.58 13.62
C MET A 246 10.15 -17.54 13.21
N ASP A 247 10.08 -18.70 13.88
CA ASP A 247 9.02 -19.67 13.66
C ASP A 247 7.85 -19.36 14.60
N ASN A 248 6.69 -19.07 14.02
CA ASN A 248 5.42 -18.89 14.76
C ASN A 248 5.47 -17.81 15.84
N ASP A 249 6.36 -16.84 15.66
CA ASP A 249 6.47 -15.72 16.60
C ASP A 249 7.10 -14.55 15.86
N LEU A 250 7.11 -13.39 16.51
CA LEU A 250 7.70 -12.18 15.95
C LEU A 250 8.56 -11.51 17.02
N PRO A 251 9.61 -10.80 16.62
CA PRO A 251 10.47 -10.15 17.61
C PRO A 251 9.82 -8.92 18.24
N ASN A 252 8.74 -8.41 17.63
CA ASN A 252 8.05 -7.22 18.10
C ASN A 252 6.65 -7.22 17.54
N TRP A 253 5.69 -6.72 18.31
CA TRP A 253 4.28 -6.75 17.92
C TRP A 253 3.72 -5.36 17.68
N HIS A 254 4.54 -4.32 17.66
CA HIS A 254 4.11 -2.99 17.27
C HIS A 254 3.72 -3.02 15.79
N GLY A 255 2.53 -2.48 15.46
CA GLY A 255 1.97 -2.64 14.13
C GLY A 255 2.85 -2.11 13.01
N VAL A 256 3.44 -0.92 13.22
CA VAL A 256 4.31 -0.34 12.19
C VAL A 256 5.60 -1.15 12.08
N ASN A 257 6.16 -1.57 13.22
CA ASN A 257 7.37 -2.40 13.18
C ASN A 257 7.12 -3.69 12.42
N VAL A 258 5.94 -4.31 12.61
CA VAL A 258 5.61 -5.52 11.85
C VAL A 258 5.50 -5.20 10.36
N ALA A 259 4.77 -4.13 10.03
CA ALA A 259 4.53 -3.78 8.62
C ALA A 259 5.83 -3.53 7.86
N GLN A 260 6.85 -3.03 8.53
CA GLN A 260 8.15 -2.78 7.91
C GLN A 260 9.11 -3.94 8.07
N GLY A 261 9.10 -4.58 9.25
CA GLY A 261 10.12 -5.56 9.59
C GLY A 261 9.96 -6.89 8.89
N PHE A 262 8.71 -7.31 8.65
CA PHE A 262 8.49 -8.67 8.16
C PHE A 262 9.13 -8.93 6.81
N ARG A 263 9.42 -7.91 6.02
CA ARG A 263 10.05 -8.10 4.71
C ARG A 263 11.57 -8.18 4.78
N GLU A 264 12.15 -7.94 5.96
CA GLU A 264 13.61 -7.93 6.07
C GLU A 264 14.23 -9.28 5.65
N PRO A 265 13.70 -10.43 6.09
CA PRO A 265 14.31 -11.69 5.63
C PRO A 265 14.30 -11.84 4.10
N ALA A 266 13.21 -11.46 3.43
CA ALA A 266 13.15 -11.55 1.96
C ALA A 266 14.15 -10.59 1.31
N THR A 267 14.34 -9.41 1.93
CA THR A 267 15.32 -8.46 1.43
C THR A 267 16.73 -9.02 1.57
N TYR A 268 17.03 -9.61 2.73
CA TYR A 268 18.32 -10.25 2.95
C TYR A 268 18.53 -11.45 2.03
N TYR A 269 17.46 -12.18 1.69
CA TYR A 269 17.53 -13.30 0.75
C TYR A 269 18.19 -12.89 -0.56
N MET A 270 18.00 -11.67 -1.00
CA MET A 270 18.59 -11.23 -2.26
C MET A 270 20.11 -11.34 -2.24
N TYR A 271 20.72 -11.29 -1.06
CA TYR A 271 22.15 -11.45 -0.89
C TYR A 271 22.52 -12.86 -0.41
N SER A 272 21.80 -13.39 0.55
CA SER A 272 22.15 -14.67 1.17
C SER A 272 21.86 -15.85 0.25
N LYS A 273 20.87 -15.72 -0.63
CA LYS A 273 20.42 -16.79 -1.53
C LYS A 273 19.83 -17.98 -0.76
N ASP A 274 19.56 -17.82 0.51
CA ASP A 274 19.01 -18.85 1.38
C ASP A 274 17.49 -18.84 1.27
N PRO A 275 16.87 -19.86 0.66
CA PRO A 275 15.41 -19.83 0.48
C PRO A 275 14.63 -19.78 1.78
N SER A 276 15.24 -20.20 2.91
CA SER A 276 14.53 -20.11 4.18
C SER A 276 14.32 -18.66 4.60
N MET A 277 15.15 -17.74 4.14
CA MET A 277 14.94 -16.32 4.42
C MET A 277 13.74 -15.79 3.66
N LEU A 278 13.60 -16.18 2.40
CA LEU A 278 12.41 -15.78 1.65
C LEU A 278 11.14 -16.34 2.29
N GLN A 279 11.18 -17.62 2.67
CA GLN A 279 10.04 -18.25 3.35
C GLN A 279 9.72 -17.57 4.66
N ALA A 280 10.75 -17.08 5.37
CA ALA A 280 10.56 -16.45 6.67
C ALA A 280 9.67 -15.20 6.58
N THR A 281 9.78 -14.45 5.48
CA THR A 281 8.90 -13.29 5.28
C THR A 281 7.44 -13.73 5.18
N TYR A 282 7.16 -14.79 4.41
CA TYR A 282 5.80 -15.32 4.34
C TYR A 282 5.34 -15.81 5.73
N ASN A 283 6.22 -16.47 6.46
CA ASN A 283 5.88 -16.99 7.79
C ASN A 283 5.54 -15.85 8.76
N SER A 284 6.33 -14.79 8.75
CA SER A 284 6.08 -13.64 9.64
C SER A 284 4.76 -12.95 9.28
N PHE A 285 4.52 -12.76 7.99
CA PHE A 285 3.26 -12.19 7.53
C PHE A 285 2.09 -13.05 8.02
N ASN A 286 2.19 -14.36 7.84
CA ASN A 286 1.12 -15.26 8.23
C ASN A 286 0.94 -15.32 9.75
N THR A 287 2.03 -15.24 10.51
CA THR A 287 1.92 -15.22 11.97
C THR A 287 1.08 -14.03 12.43
N MET A 288 1.35 -12.86 11.88
CA MET A 288 0.59 -11.67 12.25
C MET A 288 -0.86 -11.76 11.77
N ARG A 289 -1.05 -12.16 10.50
CA ARG A 289 -2.41 -12.23 9.94
C ARG A 289 -3.25 -13.29 10.66
N ASN A 290 -2.64 -14.43 10.98
CA ASN A 290 -3.41 -15.50 11.63
C ASN A 290 -3.85 -15.13 13.03
N ARG A 291 -3.05 -14.36 13.76
CA ARG A 291 -3.37 -14.01 15.14
C ARG A 291 -4.18 -12.73 15.28
N TYR A 292 -3.91 -11.72 14.45
CA TYR A 292 -4.50 -10.40 14.61
C TYR A 292 -5.12 -9.85 13.34
N GLY A 293 -5.08 -10.62 12.25
CA GLY A 293 -5.59 -10.19 10.96
C GLY A 293 -6.79 -11.00 10.48
N GLN A 294 -7.49 -11.70 11.38
CA GLN A 294 -8.68 -12.45 11.01
C GLN A 294 -9.86 -11.50 10.90
N VAL A 295 -9.68 -10.50 10.01
CA VAL A 295 -10.62 -9.41 9.78
C VAL A 295 -10.49 -9.00 8.32
N PRO A 296 -11.51 -8.35 7.76
CA PRO A 296 -11.41 -7.88 6.38
C PRO A 296 -10.53 -6.64 6.25
N GLY A 297 -10.08 -6.36 5.05
CA GLY A 297 -9.37 -5.15 4.70
C GLY A 297 -7.86 -5.27 4.65
N GLY A 298 -7.32 -6.46 4.89
CA GLY A 298 -5.92 -6.75 4.64
C GLY A 298 -4.95 -6.44 5.76
N MET A 299 -5.39 -5.72 6.80
CA MET A 299 -4.50 -5.35 7.89
C MET A 299 -4.70 -6.26 9.10
N TYR A 300 -4.21 -5.86 10.23
CA TYR A 300 -4.27 -6.58 11.49
C TYR A 300 -4.50 -5.57 12.60
N GLY A 301 -5.20 -6.02 13.63
CA GLY A 301 -5.58 -5.13 14.73
C GLY A 301 -4.47 -4.96 15.73
N ALA A 302 -3.78 -3.85 15.65
CA ALA A 302 -2.66 -3.57 16.54
C ALA A 302 -2.89 -2.34 17.43
N ASP A 303 -3.69 -1.37 17.02
CA ASP A 303 -3.95 -0.14 17.81
C ASP A 303 -2.69 0.47 18.40
N GLU A 304 -1.59 0.34 17.87
CA GLU A 304 -0.23 0.60 18.29
C GLU A 304 0.49 -0.75 18.42
N ASN A 305 0.13 -1.57 19.38
CA ASN A 305 0.76 -2.88 19.59
C ASN A 305 -0.30 -3.98 19.58
N ALA A 306 -0.07 -5.01 18.78
CA ALA A 306 -0.91 -6.21 18.85
C ALA A 306 -0.69 -6.86 20.20
N ARG A 307 -1.77 -7.29 20.84
CA ARG A 307 -1.67 -7.82 22.21
C ARG A 307 -2.72 -8.89 22.44
N SER A 308 -2.35 -9.84 23.29
CA SER A 308 -3.17 -11.01 23.56
C SER A 308 -4.58 -10.60 24.00
N GLY A 309 -5.58 -11.23 23.40
CA GLY A 309 -6.98 -10.96 23.75
C GLY A 309 -7.63 -9.83 22.95
N TYR A 310 -6.88 -9.13 22.12
CA TYR A 310 -7.41 -7.96 21.39
C TYR A 310 -7.26 -8.20 19.91
N PHE A 311 -8.14 -9.04 19.35
CA PHE A 311 -8.10 -9.38 17.92
C PHE A 311 -9.46 -9.19 17.23
N ASP A 312 -10.43 -8.63 17.93
CA ASP A 312 -11.77 -8.36 17.40
C ASP A 312 -11.68 -7.28 16.29
N PRO A 313 -12.59 -7.30 15.32
CA PRO A 313 -12.52 -6.30 14.23
C PRO A 313 -12.65 -4.84 14.66
N ARG A 314 -13.01 -4.56 15.91
CA ARG A 314 -12.97 -3.17 16.38
C ARG A 314 -11.55 -2.69 16.65
N GLN A 315 -10.58 -3.62 16.74
CA GLN A 315 -9.19 -3.25 16.84
C GLN A 315 -8.71 -2.82 15.45
N GLY A 316 -7.92 -1.76 15.39
CA GLY A 316 -7.58 -1.18 14.12
C GLY A 316 -6.12 -1.15 13.82
N ALA A 317 -5.81 -0.48 12.71
CA ALA A 317 -4.45 -0.31 12.24
C ALA A 317 -4.11 1.17 12.22
N GLU A 318 -2.91 1.48 12.66
CA GLU A 318 -2.35 2.82 12.58
C GLU A 318 -2.13 3.18 11.11
N THR A 319 -2.37 4.44 10.75
CA THR A 319 -2.19 4.85 9.35
C THR A 319 -0.76 4.62 8.88
N CYS A 320 0.24 4.84 9.74
CA CYS A 320 1.62 4.50 9.38
C CYS A 320 1.75 3.02 9.01
N ALA A 321 1.13 2.13 9.78
CA ALA A 321 1.20 0.70 9.48
C ALA A 321 0.56 0.40 8.13
N VAL A 322 -0.53 1.07 7.81
CA VAL A 322 -1.23 0.85 6.53
C VAL A 322 -0.32 1.22 5.36
N VAL A 323 0.26 2.42 5.37
CA VAL A 323 1.10 2.82 4.23
C VAL A 323 2.41 2.04 4.20
N GLU A 324 2.96 1.66 5.35
CA GLU A 324 4.18 0.85 5.36
C GLU A 324 3.90 -0.57 4.87
N GLN A 325 2.72 -1.12 5.17
CA GLN A 325 2.33 -2.42 4.62
C GLN A 325 2.24 -2.35 3.10
N MET A 326 1.65 -1.31 2.59
CA MET A 326 1.62 -1.10 1.15
C MET A 326 3.04 -1.06 0.57
N UNK A 327 3.95 -0.38 1.20
CA UNK A 327 5.27 -0.30 0.80
C UNK A 327 5.93 -1.59 0.77
N SER A 328 5.65 -2.39 1.83
CA SER A 328 6.24 -3.73 1.84
C SER A 328 5.70 -4.60 0.72
N ASP A 329 4.39 -4.56 0.50
CA ASP A 329 3.80 -5.33 -0.60
C ASP A 329 4.43 -4.96 -1.94
N GLU A 330 4.66 -3.68 -2.17
CA GLU A 330 5.23 -3.19 -3.43
C GLU A 330 6.66 -3.71 -3.62
N ILE A 331 7.46 -3.69 -2.56
CA ILE A 331 8.82 -4.22 -2.59
C ILE A 331 8.79 -5.72 -2.87
N LEU A 332 7.89 -6.43 -2.19
CA LEU A 332 7.81 -7.88 -2.34
C LEU A 332 7.30 -8.30 -3.71
N MET A 333 6.46 -7.47 -4.36
CA MET A 333 6.12 -7.71 -5.76
C MET A 333 7.38 -7.83 -6.61
N GLY A 334 8.31 -6.88 -6.42
CA GLY A 334 9.53 -6.88 -7.21
C GLY A 334 10.45 -8.05 -6.91
N ILE A 335 10.68 -8.30 -5.63
CA ILE A 335 11.60 -9.36 -5.20
C ILE A 335 11.11 -10.72 -5.66
N THR A 336 9.80 -10.99 -5.51
CA THR A 336 9.28 -12.35 -5.69
C THR A 336 8.60 -12.57 -7.02
N GLY A 337 7.99 -11.53 -7.60
CA GLY A 337 7.09 -11.70 -8.73
C GLY A 337 5.79 -12.42 -8.38
N ASP A 338 5.57 -12.70 -7.10
CA ASP A 338 4.38 -13.42 -6.64
C ASP A 338 3.17 -12.48 -6.69
N PRO A 339 2.14 -12.81 -7.48
CA PRO A 339 0.99 -11.91 -7.58
C PRO A 339 0.21 -11.76 -6.29
N PHE A 340 0.44 -12.64 -5.31
CA PHE A 340 -0.17 -12.49 -3.99
C PHE A 340 0.06 -11.10 -3.41
N TRP A 341 1.29 -10.55 -3.58
CA TRP A 341 1.61 -9.26 -2.97
C TRP A 341 0.87 -8.11 -3.65
N ALA A 342 0.62 -8.23 -4.96
CA ALA A 342 -0.20 -7.23 -5.64
C ALA A 342 -1.66 -7.32 -5.19
N ASP A 343 -2.19 -8.54 -5.07
CA ASP A 343 -3.55 -8.72 -4.55
C ASP A 343 -3.67 -8.11 -3.15
N HIS A 344 -2.67 -8.35 -2.30
CA HIS A 344 -2.70 -7.84 -0.93
C HIS A 344 -2.59 -6.32 -0.90
N CYS A 345 -1.73 -5.76 -1.75
CA CYS A 345 -1.58 -4.31 -1.82
C CYS A 345 -2.90 -3.65 -2.21
N GLU A 346 -3.59 -4.22 -3.21
CA GLU A 346 -4.89 -3.69 -3.59
C GLU A 346 -5.90 -3.83 -2.45
N ASN A 347 -5.87 -4.94 -1.75
CA ASN A 347 -6.78 -5.14 -0.62
C ASN A 347 -6.61 -4.05 0.42
N VAL A 348 -5.37 -3.79 0.82
CA VAL A 348 -5.09 -2.76 1.83
C VAL A 348 -5.44 -1.37 1.32
N ALA A 349 -4.99 -1.05 0.11
CA ALA A 349 -5.17 0.31 -0.43
C ALA A 349 -6.64 0.63 -0.67
N LEU A 350 -7.37 -0.29 -1.28
CA LEU A 350 -8.74 -0.01 -1.74
C LEU A 350 -9.77 -0.17 -0.63
N ASN A 351 -9.46 -0.90 0.43
CA ASN A 351 -10.44 -1.19 1.49
C ASN A 351 -10.11 -0.48 2.80
N THR A 352 -8.84 -0.36 3.17
CA THR A 352 -8.46 0.22 4.46
C THR A 352 -7.91 1.64 4.32
N PHE A 353 -6.96 1.85 3.40
CA PHE A 353 -6.28 3.15 3.33
C PHE A 353 -7.23 4.28 2.92
N THR A 354 -8.13 4.03 1.98
CA THR A 354 -9.03 5.08 1.50
C THR A 354 -9.90 5.66 2.60
N ALA A 355 -10.23 4.86 3.61
CA ALA A 355 -11.10 5.31 4.70
C ALA A 355 -10.33 5.96 5.85
N ALA A 356 -9.01 5.95 5.79
CA ALA A 356 -8.19 6.55 6.86
C ALA A 356 -8.17 8.07 6.81
N LEU A 357 -8.52 8.65 5.66
CA LEU A 357 -8.52 10.11 5.51
C LEU A 357 -9.89 10.59 5.05
N THR A 358 -10.16 11.87 5.32
CA THR A 358 -11.36 12.51 4.75
C THR A 358 -11.23 12.53 3.23
N PRO A 359 -12.38 12.64 2.53
CA PRO A 359 -12.33 12.66 1.07
C PRO A 359 -11.46 13.77 0.49
N ASP A 360 -11.35 14.92 1.18
CA ASP A 360 -10.51 16.01 0.69
C ASP A 360 -9.04 15.85 1.08
N MET A 361 -8.67 14.77 1.76
CA MET A 361 -7.30 14.48 2.17
C MET A 361 -6.72 15.50 3.13
N LYS A 362 -7.56 16.22 3.87
CA LYS A 362 -7.11 17.27 4.80
C LYS A 362 -7.07 16.80 6.24
N ALA A 363 -7.67 15.66 6.55
CA ALA A 363 -7.67 15.13 7.90
C ALA A 363 -7.54 13.62 7.84
N LEU A 364 -6.91 13.06 8.87
CA LEU A 364 -6.71 11.62 8.93
C LEU A 364 -6.97 11.12 10.34
N ARG A 365 -7.21 9.81 10.45
CA ARG A 365 -7.28 9.20 11.79
C ARG A 365 -5.99 8.44 12.05
N TYR A 366 -5.68 8.31 13.34
CA TYR A 366 -4.55 7.51 13.74
C TYR A 366 -4.87 6.02 13.54
N ILE A 367 -6.05 5.59 14.02
CA ILE A 367 -6.47 4.18 13.99
C ILE A 367 -7.71 4.04 13.13
N THR A 368 -7.68 3.11 12.19
CA THR A 368 -8.84 2.75 11.35
C THR A 368 -9.14 1.27 11.57
N SER A 369 -10.38 0.95 11.91
CA SER A 369 -10.81 -0.41 12.24
C SER A 369 -11.79 -0.95 11.21
N PRO A 370 -11.85 -2.27 11.01
CA PRO A 370 -12.88 -2.85 10.11
C PRO A 370 -14.29 -2.65 10.64
N ASN A 371 -14.48 -2.66 11.96
CA ASN A 371 -15.77 -2.34 12.60
C ASN A 371 -15.58 -1.11 13.45
N MET A 372 -16.19 -0.01 13.03
CA MET A 372 -15.91 1.28 13.62
C MET A 372 -17.18 2.13 13.47
N ALA A 373 -18.05 2.05 14.47
CA ALA A 373 -19.35 2.75 14.43
C ALA A 373 -19.28 4.12 15.09
N ILE A 374 -18.12 4.51 15.59
CA ILE A 374 -17.89 5.85 16.13
C ILE A 374 -16.45 6.24 15.81
N SER A 375 -16.24 7.52 15.52
CA SER A 375 -14.93 8.06 15.18
C SER A 375 -14.85 9.43 15.85
N ASP A 376 -14.45 9.45 17.13
CA ASP A 376 -14.56 10.66 17.94
C ASP A 376 -13.26 10.95 18.68
N GLU A 377 -13.29 12.06 19.45
CA GLU A 377 -12.11 12.61 20.11
C GLU A 377 -11.80 11.96 21.45
N LYS A 378 -12.64 11.05 21.92
CA LYS A 378 -12.52 10.58 23.29
C LYS A 378 -11.44 9.52 23.46
N LEU A 379 -11.08 9.29 24.72
CA LEU A 379 -10.19 8.21 25.10
C LEU A 379 -11.03 6.93 25.27
N HIS A 380 -10.70 5.91 24.53
CA HIS A 380 -11.45 4.66 24.51
C HIS A 380 -10.61 3.48 25.00
N GLY A 381 -10.04 3.59 26.18
CA GLY A 381 -9.41 2.43 26.79
C GLY A 381 -10.48 1.50 27.33
N PRO A 382 -10.21 0.22 27.52
CA PRO A 382 -8.94 -0.48 27.33
C PRO A 382 -8.74 -1.05 25.93
N SER A 383 -9.59 -0.70 24.99
CA SER A 383 -9.53 -1.31 23.65
C SER A 383 -8.46 -0.69 22.77
N ILE A 384 -7.98 0.51 23.12
CA ILE A 384 -6.93 1.18 22.37
C ILE A 384 -5.68 1.20 23.26
N ASP A 385 -4.61 0.66 22.73
CA ASP A 385 -3.38 0.44 23.47
C ASP A 385 -2.73 1.74 23.93
N ASN A 386 -2.70 2.71 23.10
CA ASN A 386 -1.92 3.93 23.31
C ASN A 386 -2.63 4.95 24.20
N UNK A 387 -3.78 4.72 24.42
CA UNK A 387 -4.44 5.44 25.32
C UNK A 387 -4.41 6.93 25.26
N LEU A 388 -4.44 7.29 24.12
CA LEU A 388 -4.50 8.73 23.91
C LEU A 388 -5.87 9.12 23.38
N ARG A 389 -6.27 10.35 23.72
CA ARG A 389 -7.51 10.89 23.16
C ARG A 389 -7.33 11.13 21.66
N GLY A 390 -8.45 11.03 20.93
CA GLY A 390 -8.48 11.42 19.52
C GLY A 390 -7.90 10.42 18.58
N MET A 391 -7.64 9.18 19.01
CA MET A 391 -7.04 8.19 18.10
C MET A 391 -7.98 7.78 16.98
N LEU A 392 -9.29 7.91 17.19
CA LEU A 392 -10.27 7.53 16.19
C LEU A 392 -10.80 8.72 15.39
N SER A 393 -10.63 9.94 15.83
CA SER A 393 -11.20 11.09 15.13
C SER A 393 -10.36 11.47 13.93
N MET A 394 -10.97 12.15 12.99
CA MET A 394 -10.28 12.61 11.79
C MET A 394 -9.82 14.04 11.99
N SER A 395 -8.52 14.22 12.01
CA SER A 395 -7.90 15.50 12.35
C SER A 395 -6.69 15.74 11.47
N PRO A 396 -6.38 16.98 11.13
CA PRO A 396 -5.09 17.25 10.47
C PRO A 396 -3.90 16.89 11.36
N PHE A 397 -4.11 16.84 12.68
CA PHE A 397 -3.05 16.49 13.62
C PHE A 397 -3.41 15.26 14.44
N SER A 398 -3.85 14.19 13.77
CA SER A 398 -4.23 12.98 14.50
C SER A 398 -3.03 12.34 15.22
N SER A 399 -1.85 12.43 14.64
CA SER A 399 -0.60 11.94 15.22
C SER A 399 0.52 12.46 14.35
N ARG A 400 1.61 12.89 14.98
CA ARG A 400 2.67 13.52 14.19
C ARG A 400 3.35 12.56 13.22
N CYS A 401 3.49 11.27 13.58
CA CYS A 401 4.11 10.33 12.64
C CYS A 401 3.20 10.10 11.42
N CYS A 402 1.92 9.83 11.65
CA CYS A 402 1.00 9.56 10.54
C CYS A 402 0.74 10.83 9.72
N GLN A 403 0.68 11.97 10.40
CA GLN A 403 0.51 13.24 9.71
C GLN A 403 1.55 13.42 8.60
N HIS A 404 2.79 13.04 8.89
CA HIS A 404 3.89 13.24 7.95
C HIS A 404 4.08 12.05 7.00
N ASN A 405 3.79 10.83 7.48
CA ASN A 405 4.09 9.62 6.71
C ASN A 405 2.98 9.19 5.75
N HIS A 406 1.73 9.60 5.99
CA HIS A 406 0.62 9.12 5.15
C HIS A 406 0.82 9.43 3.68
N GLY A 407 1.57 10.47 3.38
CA GLY A 407 1.68 10.99 2.02
C GLY A 407 2.41 10.07 1.05
N MET A 408 3.11 9.05 1.53
CA MET A 408 3.75 8.14 0.56
C MET A 408 2.77 7.12 -0.02
N GLY A 409 1.60 6.94 0.60
CA GLY A 409 0.71 5.85 0.23
C GLY A 409 0.34 5.83 -1.25
N TRP A 410 -0.34 6.86 -1.72
CA TRP A 410 -0.77 6.86 -3.12
C TRP A 410 0.36 7.09 -4.11
N PRO A 411 1.31 7.99 -3.86
CA PRO A 411 2.40 8.13 -4.84
C PRO A 411 3.21 6.86 -5.05
N TYR A 412 3.56 6.15 -3.98
CA TYR A 412 4.31 4.91 -4.13
C TYR A 412 3.47 3.82 -4.80
N TYR A 413 2.17 3.78 -4.50
CA TYR A 413 1.25 2.89 -5.20
C TYR A 413 1.28 3.19 -6.71
N ALA A 414 1.22 4.47 -7.06
CA ALA A 414 1.24 4.89 -8.46
C ALA A 414 2.54 4.48 -9.15
N GLU A 415 3.66 4.51 -8.43
CA GLU A 415 4.96 4.12 -9.00
C GLU A 415 5.03 2.63 -9.31
N HIS A 416 4.08 1.83 -8.82
CA HIS A 416 4.12 0.39 -8.97
C HIS A 416 2.94 -0.16 -9.78
N LEU A 417 2.23 0.69 -10.50
CA LEU A 417 1.13 0.22 -11.34
C LEU A 417 1.62 -0.70 -12.45
N VAL A 418 2.78 -0.37 -13.01
CA VAL A 418 3.43 -1.13 -14.07
C VAL A 418 4.90 -1.27 -13.70
N MET A 419 5.46 -2.45 -13.90
CA MET A 419 6.86 -2.68 -13.61
C MET A 419 7.55 -3.27 -14.84
N ALA A 420 8.84 -3.02 -14.98
CA ALA A 420 9.64 -3.67 -16.00
C ALA A 420 9.92 -5.11 -15.59
N THR A 421 10.16 -5.95 -16.57
CA THR A 421 10.53 -7.33 -16.29
C THR A 421 11.99 -7.57 -16.69
N ALA A 422 12.57 -8.59 -16.09
CA ALA A 422 13.98 -8.89 -16.30
C ALA A 422 14.24 -9.49 -17.68
N ASP A 423 13.19 -9.77 -18.43
CA ASP A 423 13.30 -10.26 -19.79
C ASP A 423 12.83 -9.25 -20.85
N UNK A 424 12.84 -7.88 -20.43
CA UNK A 424 12.61 -6.83 -21.29
C UNK A 424 11.25 -6.58 -21.67
N GLY A 425 10.54 -6.80 -20.77
CA GLY A 425 9.13 -6.52 -20.99
C GLY A 425 8.52 -5.56 -19.95
N UNK A 426 7.31 -5.53 -19.77
CA UNK A 426 6.56 -4.82 -18.84
C UNK A 426 5.61 -5.73 -18.23
N ALA A 427 5.11 -5.46 -16.99
CA ALA A 427 4.07 -6.20 -16.29
C ALA A 427 3.06 -5.21 -15.73
N THR A 428 1.76 -5.48 -15.96
CA THR A 428 0.70 -4.67 -15.34
C THR A 428 0.39 -5.29 -13.98
N MET A 429 0.64 -4.52 -12.92
CA MET A 429 0.61 -5.05 -11.56
C MET A 429 -0.60 -4.60 -10.77
N LEU A 430 -0.76 -3.28 -10.55
CA LEU A 430 -1.86 -2.73 -9.77
C LEU A 430 -2.78 -2.00 -10.75
N TYR A 431 -4.03 -2.41 -10.84
CA TYR A 431 -4.88 -1.92 -11.94
C TYR A 431 -5.56 -0.61 -11.57
N THR A 432 -5.34 0.39 -12.42
CA THR A 432 -6.09 1.63 -12.46
C THR A 432 -5.67 2.35 -13.74
N ALA A 433 -6.44 3.33 -14.17
CA ALA A 433 -6.14 4.06 -15.40
C ALA A 433 -4.78 4.74 -15.29
N ASN A 434 -3.97 4.60 -16.33
CA ASN A 434 -2.66 5.24 -16.35
C ASN A 434 -2.08 5.23 -17.76
N GLU A 435 -1.06 6.06 -17.95
CA GLU A 435 -0.27 6.09 -19.17
C GLU A 435 1.19 5.87 -18.77
N THR A 436 1.78 4.78 -19.24
CA THR A 436 3.14 4.40 -18.87
C THR A 436 4.03 4.38 -20.09
N THR A 437 5.15 5.11 -20.03
CA THR A 437 6.16 5.06 -21.09
C THR A 437 7.37 4.33 -20.56
N ALA A 438 7.82 3.31 -21.30
CA ALA A 438 8.89 2.45 -20.83
C ALA A 438 9.68 1.88 -22.01
N LYS A 439 10.93 1.56 -21.75
CA LYS A 439 11.82 0.87 -22.71
C LYS A 439 11.55 -0.61 -22.67
N VAL A 440 11.46 -1.22 -23.85
CA VAL A 440 11.20 -2.66 -23.96
C VAL A 440 12.04 -3.27 -25.06
N GLY A 441 12.19 -4.52 -25.00
CA GLY A 441 12.88 -5.30 -26.05
C GLY A 441 14.40 -5.16 -26.00
N UNK A 442 14.83 -5.87 -26.76
CA UNK A 442 16.22 -5.97 -26.80
C UNK A 442 16.95 -4.74 -27.16
N GLU A 443 16.23 -3.84 -27.90
CA GLU A 443 16.84 -2.58 -28.33
C GLU A 443 16.49 -1.40 -27.43
N GLY A 444 15.67 -1.65 -26.38
CA GLY A 444 15.29 -0.58 -25.48
C GLY A 444 14.39 0.47 -26.13
N LYS A 445 13.51 0.04 -27.01
CA LYS A 445 12.62 0.97 -27.69
C LYS A 445 11.53 1.45 -26.74
N ASN A 446 11.26 2.76 -26.74
CA ASN A 446 10.20 3.32 -25.93
C ASN A 446 8.84 2.93 -26.49
N VAL A 447 7.96 2.46 -25.61
CA VAL A 447 6.54 2.28 -25.94
C VAL A 447 5.72 3.00 -24.87
N THR A 448 4.50 3.35 -25.23
CA THR A 448 3.56 3.91 -24.28
C THR A 448 2.34 2.99 -24.19
N LEU A 449 2.07 2.53 -22.97
CA LEU A 449 0.86 1.75 -22.68
C LEU A 449 -0.14 2.67 -22.00
N THR A 450 -1.32 2.81 -22.61
CA THR A 450 -2.40 3.58 -22.01
C THR A 450 -3.47 2.61 -21.52
N GLN A 451 -3.64 2.53 -20.20
CA GLN A 451 -4.66 1.69 -19.60
C GLN A 451 -5.89 2.55 -19.30
N THR A 452 -7.01 2.15 -19.86
CA THR A 452 -8.30 2.82 -19.65
C THR A 452 -9.20 1.87 -18.88
N THR A 453 -9.67 2.32 -17.72
CA THR A 453 -10.48 1.47 -16.85
C THR A 453 -11.03 2.30 -15.70
N ASN A 454 -12.15 1.85 -15.15
CA ASN A 454 -12.64 2.31 -13.84
C ASN A 454 -12.46 1.24 -12.76
N TYR A 455 -11.54 0.31 -12.98
CA TYR A 455 -11.16 -0.66 -11.94
C TYR A 455 -10.83 0.07 -10.64
N PRO A 456 -11.28 -0.37 -9.49
CA PRO A 456 -11.90 -1.66 -9.17
C PRO A 456 -13.43 -1.67 -9.30
N PHE A 457 -14.01 -0.70 -9.98
CA PHE A 457 -15.49 -0.59 -10.14
C PHE A 457 -15.98 -1.05 -11.49
N UNK A 458 -15.09 -1.39 -12.34
CA UNK A 458 -15.41 -1.93 -13.60
C UNK A 458 -14.62 -3.18 -13.76
N GLU A 459 -15.16 -4.03 -14.59
CA GLU A 459 -14.52 -5.31 -14.89
C GLU A 459 -13.50 -5.22 -16.01
N ASN A 460 -13.58 -4.22 -16.84
CA ASN A 460 -12.81 -4.17 -18.08
C ASN A 460 -11.61 -3.26 -17.95
N VAL A 461 -10.47 -3.69 -18.52
CA VAL A 461 -9.26 -2.90 -18.64
C VAL A 461 -8.84 -2.98 -20.10
N THR A 462 -8.66 -1.82 -20.75
CA THR A 462 -8.19 -1.74 -22.13
C THR A 462 -6.80 -1.12 -22.12
N ILE A 463 -5.87 -1.78 -22.81
CA ILE A 463 -4.50 -1.30 -22.92
C ILE A 463 -4.18 -1.02 -24.37
N UNK A 464 -3.91 0.04 -24.68
CA UNK A 464 -3.51 0.48 -25.94
C UNK A 464 -2.05 0.71 -25.91
N LEU A 465 -1.45 0.30 -27.02
CA LEU A 465 0.00 0.44 -27.18
C LEU A 465 0.33 1.44 -28.28
N ALA A 466 1.19 2.37 -27.95
CA ALA A 466 1.76 3.28 -28.94
C ALA A 466 3.25 3.01 -29.07
N SER A 467 3.72 2.90 -30.30
CA SER A 467 5.10 2.58 -30.59
C SER A 467 5.52 3.19 -31.91
N ASP A 468 6.78 3.61 -31.96
CA ASP A 468 7.39 4.12 -33.18
C ASP A 468 8.02 2.93 -33.92
N GLY A 469 7.18 2.15 -34.60
CA GLY A 469 7.63 0.93 -35.26
C GLY A 469 7.41 -0.30 -34.40
N ASP A 470 7.61 -1.45 -35.00
CA ASP A 470 7.35 -2.73 -34.35
C ASP A 470 8.42 -3.05 -33.31
N VAL A 471 8.01 -3.71 -32.24
CA VAL A 471 8.95 -4.12 -31.19
C VAL A 471 8.46 -5.41 -30.53
N ALA A 472 9.37 -6.36 -30.32
CA ALA A 472 9.06 -7.63 -29.68
C ALA A 472 9.40 -7.54 -28.19
N PHE A 473 8.43 -7.87 -27.35
CA PHE A 473 8.67 -7.94 -25.91
C PHE A 473 7.56 -8.73 -25.24
N PRO A 474 7.81 -9.32 -24.07
CA PRO A 474 6.74 -9.96 -23.32
C PRO A 474 5.97 -8.92 -22.49
N LEU A 475 4.65 -8.99 -22.55
CA LEU A 475 3.77 -8.21 -21.68
C LEU A 475 3.09 -9.19 -20.73
N TYR A 476 3.37 -9.05 -19.46
CA TYR A 476 2.78 -9.88 -18.41
C TYR A 476 1.58 -9.15 -17.82
N LEU A 477 0.45 -9.83 -17.80
CA LEU A 477 -0.78 -9.27 -17.27
C LEU A 477 -1.11 -10.01 -15.96
N ARG A 478 -1.01 -9.34 -14.82
CA ARG A 478 -1.40 -9.99 -13.56
C ARG A 478 -2.90 -10.18 -13.57
N ILE A 479 -3.35 -11.40 -13.27
CA ILE A 479 -4.77 -11.70 -13.17
C ILE A 479 -5.09 -11.80 -11.69
N PRO A 480 -5.99 -10.96 -11.17
CA PRO A 480 -6.30 -11.01 -9.73
C PRO A 480 -6.79 -12.40 -9.29
N GLU A 481 -6.46 -12.75 -8.08
CA GLU A 481 -6.79 -14.06 -7.54
C GLU A 481 -8.29 -14.32 -7.55
N TRP A 482 -9.09 -13.28 -7.33
CA TRP A 482 -10.55 -13.40 -7.29
C TRP A 482 -11.19 -13.47 -8.68
N ALA A 483 -10.43 -13.24 -9.75
CA ALA A 483 -10.98 -13.07 -11.10
C ALA A 483 -11.08 -14.41 -11.82
N ASN A 484 -11.95 -15.27 -11.32
CA ASN A 484 -12.22 -16.54 -11.99
C ASN A 484 -12.92 -16.27 -13.32
N GLY A 485 -12.48 -16.96 -14.37
CA GLY A 485 -13.06 -16.76 -15.68
C GLY A 485 -12.56 -15.52 -16.40
N ALA A 486 -11.43 -14.95 -15.95
CA ALA A 486 -10.84 -13.80 -16.64
C ALA A 486 -10.55 -14.11 -18.10
N THR A 487 -10.76 -13.14 -18.98
CA THR A 487 -10.48 -13.29 -20.40
C THR A 487 -9.54 -12.20 -20.88
N VAL A 488 -8.79 -12.54 -21.93
CA VAL A 488 -7.85 -11.62 -22.55
C VAL A 488 -8.07 -11.67 -24.05
N LYS A 489 -8.14 -10.48 -24.69
CA LYS A 489 -8.19 -10.37 -26.14
C LYS A 489 -7.05 -9.49 -26.61
N VAL A 490 -6.48 -9.85 -27.75
CA VAL A 490 -5.49 -9.02 -28.42
C VAL A 490 -6.05 -8.69 -29.80
N ASN A 491 -6.28 -7.40 -30.03
CA ASN A 491 -6.86 -6.92 -31.29
C ASN A 491 -8.17 -7.63 -31.63
N GLY A 492 -8.97 -7.91 -30.63
CA GLY A 492 -10.27 -8.56 -30.78
C GLY A 492 -10.26 -10.08 -30.75
N UNK A 493 -9.19 -10.61 -30.71
CA UNK A 493 -9.06 -12.00 -30.69
C UNK A 493 -8.69 -12.50 -29.31
N ALA A 494 -9.49 -13.50 -29.02
CA ALA A 494 -9.27 -14.06 -27.68
C ALA A 494 -7.99 -14.88 -27.65
N VAL A 495 -7.28 -14.81 -26.53
CA VAL A 495 -6.08 -15.64 -26.31
C VAL A 495 -6.32 -16.50 -25.08
N ALA A 496 -5.52 -17.56 -24.92
CA ALA A 496 -5.69 -18.52 -23.84
C ALA A 496 -5.40 -17.86 -22.49
N ALA A 497 -6.33 -18.01 -21.55
CA ALA A 497 -6.19 -17.44 -20.20
C ALA A 497 -6.81 -18.38 -19.16
N GLU A 498 -7.10 -19.64 -19.50
CA GLU A 498 -7.71 -20.57 -18.57
C GLU A 498 -6.82 -20.81 -17.37
N GLY A 499 -7.39 -20.77 -16.19
CA GLY A 499 -6.66 -21.04 -14.96
C GLY A 499 -5.71 -19.93 -14.55
N ALA A 500 -5.89 -18.73 -15.08
CA ALA A 500 -4.93 -17.64 -14.84
C ALA A 500 -5.17 -16.87 -13.55
N ALA A 501 -6.31 -17.06 -12.89
CA ALA A 501 -6.59 -16.32 -11.65
C ALA A 501 -5.45 -16.53 -10.64
N GLY A 502 -4.90 -15.45 -10.12
CA GLY A 502 -3.79 -15.53 -9.19
C GLY A 502 -2.44 -15.76 -9.86
N LYS A 503 -2.38 -15.62 -11.18
CA LYS A 503 -1.16 -15.83 -11.98
C LYS A 503 -1.02 -14.68 -12.97
N TYR A 504 -0.21 -14.88 -13.98
CA TYR A 504 -0.04 -13.91 -15.07
C TYR A 504 -0.41 -14.58 -16.40
N VAL A 505 -0.97 -13.78 -17.30
CA VAL A 505 -1.00 -14.15 -18.71
C VAL A 505 0.14 -13.41 -19.39
N CYS A 506 1.05 -14.14 -20.02
CA CYS A 506 2.18 -13.55 -20.72
C CYS A 506 1.88 -13.52 -22.21
N LEU A 507 1.96 -12.32 -22.80
CA LEU A 507 1.79 -12.12 -24.24
C LEU A 507 3.15 -11.77 -24.81
N ASN A 508 3.86 -12.74 -25.37
CA ASN A 508 5.19 -12.54 -25.92
C ASN A 508 5.05 -12.45 -27.43
N ARG A 509 5.14 -11.27 -27.97
CA ARG A 509 4.83 -11.08 -29.39
C ARG A 509 5.46 -9.81 -29.95
N UNK A 510 5.47 -9.47 -31.17
CA UNK A 510 5.81 -8.43 -31.82
C UNK A 510 4.75 -7.51 -31.77
N TRP A 511 4.84 -6.56 -31.10
CA TRP A 511 3.83 -5.51 -30.94
C TRP A 511 3.94 -4.44 -32.01
N LYS A 512 2.79 -3.97 -32.46
CA LYS A 512 2.72 -2.90 -33.45
C LYS A 512 1.97 -1.71 -32.87
N ASN A 513 2.26 -0.53 -33.40
CA ASN A 513 1.55 0.67 -32.98
C ASN A 513 0.03 0.45 -33.11
N ASN A 514 -0.70 0.89 -32.09
CA ASN A 514 -2.17 0.78 -31.99
C ASN A 514 -2.66 -0.65 -31.67
N ASP A 515 -1.79 -1.57 -31.34
CA ASP A 515 -2.24 -2.85 -30.80
C ASP A 515 -3.03 -2.62 -29.52
N LYS A 516 -4.05 -3.44 -29.31
CA LYS A 516 -4.97 -3.28 -28.19
C LYS A 516 -5.13 -4.59 -27.45
N VAL A 517 -5.01 -4.54 -26.13
CA VAL A 517 -5.29 -5.66 -25.25
C VAL A 517 -6.53 -5.32 -24.44
N GLU A 518 -7.44 -6.27 -24.34
CA GLU A 518 -8.66 -6.10 -23.54
C GLU A 518 -8.72 -7.20 -22.49
N LEU A 519 -8.79 -6.80 -21.23
CA LEU A 519 -8.94 -7.71 -20.11
C LEU A 519 -10.35 -7.59 -19.56
N THR A 520 -10.94 -8.72 -19.17
CA THR A 520 -12.18 -8.74 -18.42
C THR A 520 -11.97 -9.56 -17.16
N PHE A 521 -12.22 -8.96 -16.01
CA PHE A 521 -12.11 -9.59 -14.69
C PHE A 521 -13.52 -9.73 -14.11
N PRO A 522 -14.19 -10.87 -14.30
CA PRO A 522 -15.58 -10.98 -13.81
C PRO A 522 -15.64 -10.81 -12.30
N MET A 523 -16.47 -9.88 -11.85
CA MET A 523 -16.64 -9.62 -10.42
C MET A 523 -17.82 -10.39 -9.91
N GLU A 524 -17.60 -11.15 -8.85
CA GLU A 524 -18.63 -11.97 -8.24
C GLU A 524 -18.59 -11.77 -6.73
N MET A 525 -19.75 -11.95 -6.12
CA MET A 525 -19.85 -11.94 -4.66
C MET A 525 -19.17 -13.17 -4.09
N SER A 526 -18.38 -12.95 -3.03
CA SER A 526 -17.80 -14.04 -2.26
C SER A 526 -17.86 -13.69 -0.78
N VAL A 527 -17.66 -14.69 0.07
CA VAL A 527 -17.79 -14.52 1.52
C VAL A 527 -16.57 -15.10 2.19
N ASP A 528 -16.00 -14.34 3.13
CA ASP A 528 -14.99 -14.85 4.07
C ASP A 528 -15.64 -15.06 5.42
N THR A 529 -15.34 -16.17 6.07
CA THR A 529 -15.79 -16.46 7.43
C THR A 529 -14.59 -16.39 8.36
N TRP A 530 -14.72 -15.62 9.42
CA TRP A 530 -13.63 -15.35 10.34
C TRP A 530 -13.85 -16.15 11.61
N GLU A 531 -13.30 -17.37 11.61
CA GLU A 531 -13.57 -18.32 12.70
C GLU A 531 -13.05 -17.82 14.04
N GLN A 532 -11.89 -17.18 14.04
CA GLN A 532 -11.33 -16.62 15.27
C GLN A 532 -12.21 -15.50 15.83
N ASN A 533 -12.99 -14.86 14.97
CA ASN A 533 -13.86 -13.76 15.36
C ASN A 533 -15.32 -14.16 15.30
N LYS A 534 -15.64 -15.24 16.03
CA LYS A 534 -17.00 -15.67 16.33
C LYS A 534 -17.77 -16.08 15.08
N GLY A 535 -17.05 -16.51 14.03
CA GLY A 535 -17.70 -16.92 12.80
C GLY A 535 -18.32 -15.75 12.03
N SER A 536 -17.89 -14.53 12.31
CA SER A 536 -18.40 -13.38 11.58
C SER A 536 -18.03 -13.50 10.10
N VAL A 537 -18.78 -12.79 9.26
CA VAL A 537 -18.58 -12.88 7.81
C VAL A 537 -18.32 -11.51 7.22
N SER A 538 -17.52 -11.49 6.17
CA SER A 538 -17.40 -10.31 5.32
C SER A 538 -17.75 -10.70 3.90
N VAL A 539 -18.33 -9.76 3.17
CA VAL A 539 -18.78 -9.97 1.80
C VAL A 539 -17.86 -9.22 0.88
N ASN A 540 -17.43 -9.86 -0.20
CA ASN A 540 -16.55 -9.23 -1.19
C ASN A 540 -17.23 -9.16 -2.53
N TYR A 541 -16.81 -8.21 -3.35
CA TYR A 541 -17.24 -8.10 -4.74
C TYR A 541 -16.01 -7.70 -5.55
N GLY A 542 -15.47 -8.64 -6.31
CA GLY A 542 -14.16 -8.41 -6.92
C GLY A 542 -13.12 -8.14 -5.82
N PRO A 543 -12.30 -7.09 -5.97
CA PRO A 543 -11.28 -6.80 -4.95
C PRO A 543 -11.81 -6.02 -3.75
N LEU A 544 -13.09 -5.63 -3.80
CA LEU A 544 -13.68 -4.77 -2.78
C LEU A 544 -14.35 -5.60 -1.70
N THR A 545 -14.10 -5.25 -0.45
CA THR A 545 -14.89 -5.75 0.67
C THR A 545 -16.03 -4.76 0.90
N LEU A 546 -17.17 -5.25 1.36
CA LEU A 546 -18.36 -4.44 1.55
C LEU A 546 -18.58 -4.16 3.03
N SER A 547 -19.09 -2.97 3.32
CA SER A 547 -19.39 -2.53 4.67
C SER A 547 -20.83 -2.04 4.71
N LEU A 548 -21.45 -2.13 5.89
CA LEU A 548 -22.74 -1.49 6.09
C LEU A 548 -22.60 0.00 5.78
N ALA A 549 -23.53 0.50 4.98
CA ALA A 549 -23.54 1.93 4.71
C ALA A 549 -24.20 2.65 5.87
N UNK A 550 -23.44 3.22 6.61
CA UNK A 550 -23.89 3.91 7.69
C UNK A 550 -24.21 5.22 7.21
N ASP A 551 -25.23 5.92 7.80
CA ASP A 551 -25.55 7.32 7.55
C ASP A 551 -24.57 8.16 8.37
N GLU A 552 -23.50 8.56 7.76
CA GLU A 552 -22.37 9.21 8.44
C GLU A 552 -22.66 10.68 8.67
N ASN A 553 -22.57 11.11 9.93
CA ASN A 553 -22.68 12.52 10.27
C ASN A 553 -21.30 13.05 10.59
N PHE A 554 -20.76 13.92 9.71
CA PHE A 554 -19.46 14.55 9.91
C PHE A 554 -19.67 15.85 10.70
N GLU A 555 -19.36 15.82 12.00
CA GLU A 555 -19.41 17.01 12.84
C GLU A 555 -18.08 17.73 12.75
N GLN A 556 -18.08 18.93 12.20
CA GLN A 556 -16.88 19.73 12.02
C GLN A 556 -16.55 20.50 13.29
N HIS A 557 -15.28 20.48 13.68
CA HIS A 557 -14.82 21.20 14.86
C HIS A 557 -13.52 21.93 14.54
N ASP A 558 -13.24 22.94 15.38
CA ASP A 558 -11.99 23.69 15.30
C ASP A 558 -10.87 22.79 15.84
N SER A 559 -9.87 22.53 15.02
CA SER A 559 -8.75 21.67 15.40
C SER A 559 -7.92 22.23 16.54
N ARG A 560 -8.03 23.53 16.82
CA ARG A 560 -7.34 24.15 17.93
C ARG A 560 -8.12 24.17 19.22
N ASP A 561 -9.40 23.81 19.20
CA ASP A 561 -10.21 23.68 20.40
C ASP A 561 -9.58 22.63 21.30
N PRO A 562 -9.32 22.96 22.59
CA PRO A 562 -8.64 21.98 23.47
C PRO A 562 -9.32 20.63 23.56
N GLU A 563 -10.65 20.59 23.42
CA GLU A 563 -11.37 19.31 23.44
C GLU A 563 -10.95 18.41 22.28
N PHE A 564 -10.62 19.00 21.12
CA PHE A 564 -10.33 18.25 19.91
C PHE A 564 -8.87 18.32 19.48
N ASN A 565 -8.06 19.09 20.20
CA ASN A 565 -6.66 19.28 19.87
C ASN A 565 -5.84 18.03 20.26
N GLN A 566 -5.02 17.58 19.38
CA GLN A 566 -4.18 16.41 19.66
C GLN A 566 -2.85 16.83 20.31
N UNK A 567 -2.48 16.04 20.91
CA UNK A 567 -1.31 16.26 21.64
C UNK A 567 -0.10 16.61 20.89
N ASP A 568 -0.05 16.06 19.88
CA ASP A 568 1.10 16.34 19.03
C ASP A 568 0.87 17.50 18.07
N SER A 569 -0.12 18.31 18.32
CA SER A 569 -0.46 19.40 17.40
C SER A 569 0.56 20.52 17.50
N HIS A 570 1.31 20.71 16.42
CA HIS A 570 2.34 21.75 16.34
C HIS A 570 2.13 22.54 15.06
N TRP A 571 1.43 23.66 15.19
CA TRP A 571 1.08 24.49 14.04
C TRP A 571 2.14 25.55 13.78
N GLN A 572 2.46 25.77 12.52
CA GLN A 572 3.31 26.91 12.16
C GLN A 572 2.56 28.22 12.47
N ALA A 573 3.32 29.24 12.80
CA ALA A 573 2.73 30.55 13.06
C ALA A 573 2.05 31.05 11.78
N GLY A 574 0.88 31.67 12.01
CA GLY A 574 0.12 32.28 10.92
C GLY A 574 -0.78 31.35 10.13
N VAL A 575 -0.83 30.07 10.48
CA VAL A 575 -1.72 29.15 9.77
C VAL A 575 -3.17 29.50 10.07
N ASP A 576 -4.00 29.52 9.04
CA ASP A 576 -5.43 29.73 9.21
C ASP A 576 -6.08 28.37 9.52
N ALA A 577 -6.35 28.14 10.81
CA ALA A 577 -6.87 26.86 11.25
C ALA A 577 -8.26 26.55 10.68
N SER A 578 -8.99 27.55 10.23
CA SER A 578 -10.32 27.31 9.65
C SER A 578 -10.24 26.51 8.36
N LEU A 579 -9.07 26.49 7.71
CA LEU A 579 -8.87 25.68 6.52
C LEU A 579 -8.56 24.23 6.85
N TRP A 580 -8.33 23.91 8.11
CA TRP A 580 -7.89 22.58 8.55
C TRP A 580 -8.73 22.09 9.73
N PRO A 581 -10.04 21.93 9.54
CA PRO A 581 -10.90 21.46 10.63
C PRO A 581 -10.69 19.98 10.91
N CYS A 582 -11.11 19.56 12.09
CA CYS A 582 -11.21 18.16 12.43
C CYS A 582 -12.68 17.72 12.42
N TYR A 583 -12.89 16.41 12.45
CA TYR A 583 -14.24 15.87 12.34
C TYR A 583 -14.46 14.75 13.33
N VAL A 584 -15.63 14.77 13.96
CA VAL A 584 -16.15 13.64 14.72
C VAL A 584 -17.24 13.01 13.88
N LEU A 585 -17.16 11.70 13.68
CA LEU A 585 -18.16 10.99 12.89
C LEU A 585 -19.01 10.13 13.80
N LYS A 586 -20.33 10.29 13.67
CA LYS A 586 -21.32 9.51 14.40
C LYS A 586 -22.39 9.02 13.42
N PRO A 587 -22.98 7.86 13.67
CA PRO A 587 -24.02 7.37 12.75
C PRO A 587 -25.37 8.00 13.08
N ASN A 588 -26.10 8.37 12.05
CA ASN A 588 -27.51 8.78 12.17
C ASN A 588 -28.45 7.63 11.83
N SER A 589 -27.94 6.44 11.69
CA SER A 589 -28.73 5.25 11.36
C SER A 589 -28.28 4.10 12.24
N LYS A 590 -29.14 3.10 12.34
CA LYS A 590 -28.77 1.88 13.05
C LYS A 590 -27.66 1.15 12.32
N TRP A 591 -26.78 0.50 13.09
CA TRP A 591 -25.66 -0.20 12.51
C TRP A 591 -25.49 -1.62 13.06
N ASN A 592 -26.27 -2.00 14.08
CA ASN A 592 -26.05 -3.22 14.84
C ASN A 592 -26.81 -4.40 14.25
N TYR A 593 -26.47 -4.74 13.02
CA TYR A 593 -27.14 -5.82 12.27
C TYR A 593 -26.29 -7.07 12.19
N ALA A 594 -26.95 -8.22 12.33
CA ALA A 594 -26.42 -9.49 11.82
C ALA A 594 -26.84 -9.61 10.37
N LEU A 595 -25.98 -10.19 9.57
CA LEU A 595 -26.28 -10.43 8.15
C LEU A 595 -26.96 -11.79 8.02
N VAL A 596 -28.12 -11.81 7.37
CA VAL A 596 -28.87 -13.06 7.20
C VAL A 596 -28.23 -13.87 6.06
N MET A 597 -27.82 -15.07 6.38
CA MET A 597 -27.12 -15.95 5.44
C MET A 597 -28.00 -17.16 5.09
N ASP A 598 -27.97 -17.55 3.82
CA ASP A 598 -28.69 -18.74 3.38
C ASP A 598 -27.86 -20.00 3.71
N LYS A 599 -28.42 -21.18 3.34
CA LYS A 599 -27.76 -22.45 3.65
C LYS A 599 -26.42 -22.61 2.95
N GLY A 600 -26.19 -21.88 1.85
CA GLY A 600 -24.93 -21.91 1.16
C GLY A 600 -23.91 -20.90 1.70
N ASN A 601 -24.22 -20.31 2.85
CA ASN A 601 -23.38 -19.29 3.49
C ASN A 601 -23.20 -18.07 2.58
N LYS A 602 -24.32 -17.60 1.99
CA LYS A 602 -24.34 -16.40 1.16
C LYS A 602 -25.42 -15.46 1.66
N PRO A 603 -25.19 -14.19 1.54
CA PRO A 603 -26.24 -13.26 1.98
C PRO A 603 -27.53 -13.45 1.23
N UNK A 604 -28.45 -13.49 1.89
CA UNK A 604 -29.70 -13.65 1.36
C UNK A 604 -30.10 -12.43 0.60
N ASN A 605 -30.75 -12.67 -0.47
CA ASN A 605 -31.28 -11.58 -1.32
C ASN A 605 -30.23 -10.51 -1.67
N PHE A 606 -29.04 -10.94 -1.96
CA PHE A 606 -27.96 -10.03 -2.31
C PHE A 606 -28.19 -9.47 -3.71
N ASN A 607 -28.15 -8.16 -3.84
CA ASN A 607 -28.33 -7.48 -5.13
C ASN A 607 -27.24 -6.45 -5.33
N VAL A 608 -26.78 -6.36 -6.57
CA VAL A 608 -25.81 -5.35 -6.99
C VAL A 608 -26.57 -4.26 -7.71
N ASN A 609 -26.47 -3.04 -7.23
CA ASN A 609 -27.13 -1.88 -7.84
C ASN A 609 -26.06 -0.93 -8.35
N LYS A 610 -25.96 -0.81 -9.67
CA LYS A 610 -24.94 0.04 -10.27
C LYS A 610 -25.47 1.46 -10.37
N LYS A 611 -24.59 2.42 -10.16
CA LYS A 611 -24.88 3.85 -10.26
C LYS A 611 -23.93 4.46 -11.27
N GLU A 612 -24.23 5.67 -11.71
CA GLU A 612 -23.36 6.38 -12.64
C GLU A 612 -22.01 6.69 -11.99
N TRP A 613 -20.97 6.72 -12.81
CA TRP A 613 -19.66 7.13 -12.36
C TRP A 613 -19.73 8.58 -11.86
N PRO A 614 -19.12 8.89 -10.72
CA PRO A 614 -19.21 10.26 -10.18
C PRO A 614 -18.52 11.27 -11.11
N SER A 615 -19.19 12.41 -11.29
CA SER A 615 -18.66 13.44 -12.18
C SER A 615 -17.35 14.03 -11.70
N ASN A 616 -17.08 13.98 -10.39
CA ASN A 616 -15.82 14.47 -9.84
C ASN A 616 -14.71 13.41 -9.88
N ASN A 617 -14.99 12.25 -10.45
CA ASN A 617 -14.01 11.18 -10.63
C ASN A 617 -13.46 10.63 -9.32
N PHE A 618 -14.22 10.77 -8.22
CA PHE A 618 -13.78 10.31 -6.90
C PHE A 618 -14.83 9.36 -6.32
N PRO A 619 -14.64 8.04 -6.47
CA PRO A 619 -15.67 7.07 -6.11
C PRO A 619 -15.61 6.55 -4.67
N PHE A 620 -14.84 7.19 -3.79
CA PHE A 620 -14.58 6.65 -2.45
C PHE A 620 -15.31 7.44 -1.36
N THR A 621 -16.57 7.80 -1.61
CA THR A 621 -17.48 8.29 -0.57
C THR A 621 -18.79 7.52 -0.67
N ALA A 622 -19.57 7.55 0.41
CA ALA A 622 -20.86 6.86 0.42
C ALA A 622 -21.79 7.40 -0.66
N GLU A 623 -21.68 8.70 -0.98
CA GLU A 623 -22.53 9.34 -1.98
C GLU A 623 -22.08 9.07 -3.41
N SER A 624 -20.77 8.96 -3.61
CA SER A 624 -20.21 8.92 -4.97
C SER A 624 -19.86 7.52 -5.45
N VAL A 625 -19.86 6.53 -4.55
CA VAL A 625 -19.48 5.19 -4.96
C VAL A 625 -20.46 4.65 -6.00
N PRO A 626 -19.95 4.05 -7.09
CA PRO A 626 -20.84 3.66 -8.21
C PRO A 626 -21.55 2.34 -8.00
N PHE A 627 -21.51 1.79 -6.82
CA PHE A 627 -22.22 0.57 -6.46
C PHE A 627 -22.98 0.78 -5.16
N UNK A 628 -23.92 0.23 -5.00
CA UNK A 628 -24.62 0.02 -3.81
C UNK A 628 -25.05 -1.38 -3.89
N PHE A 629 -25.12 -1.99 -2.75
CA PHE A 629 -25.53 -3.39 -2.64
C PHE A 629 -26.62 -3.47 -1.59
N THR A 630 -27.52 -4.42 -1.76
CA THR A 630 -28.54 -4.66 -0.74
C THR A 630 -28.46 -6.13 -0.29
N ALA A 631 -28.82 -6.34 0.96
CA ALA A 631 -28.85 -7.66 1.58
C ALA A 631 -29.88 -7.59 2.70
N VAL A 632 -30.03 -8.68 3.45
CA VAL A 632 -31.00 -8.74 4.54
C VAL A 632 -30.26 -8.78 5.86
N GLY A 633 -30.68 -7.93 6.79
CA GLY A 633 -30.13 -7.90 8.13
C GLY A 633 -31.20 -8.04 9.18
N VAL A 634 -30.81 -8.50 10.36
CA VAL A 634 -31.66 -8.47 11.55
C VAL A 634 -30.88 -7.80 12.65
N GLU A 635 -31.57 -6.98 13.42
CA GLU A 635 -30.92 -6.21 14.48
C GLU A 635 -30.48 -7.14 15.63
N ILE A 636 -29.35 -6.80 16.24
CA ILE A 636 -28.91 -7.41 17.50
C ILE A 636 -28.99 -6.33 18.56
N PRO A 637 -30.10 -6.27 19.32
CA PRO A 637 -30.31 -5.12 20.22
C PRO A 637 -29.23 -4.95 21.29
N SER A 638 -28.58 -6.06 21.70
CA SER A 638 -27.55 -5.97 22.74
C SER A 638 -26.20 -5.47 22.22
N TRP A 639 -26.04 -5.30 20.91
CA TRP A 639 -24.76 -4.83 20.32
C TRP A 639 -24.81 -3.33 20.22
N GLY A 640 -23.96 -2.67 20.98
CA GLY A 640 -23.93 -1.21 21.01
C GLY A 640 -22.51 -0.73 21.22
N TYR A 641 -22.37 0.30 22.04
CA TYR A 641 -21.05 0.81 22.43
C TYR A 641 -20.70 0.24 23.79
N ASP A 642 -19.41 0.02 24.01
CA ASP A 642 -18.97 -0.49 25.31
C ASP A 642 -18.95 0.64 26.35
N GLU A 643 -18.49 0.31 27.55
CA GLU A 643 -18.50 1.27 28.65
C GLU A 643 -17.58 2.47 28.42
N THR A 644 -16.66 2.38 27.46
CA THR A 644 -15.79 3.50 27.10
C THR A 644 -16.34 4.33 25.93
N GLY A 645 -17.49 3.90 25.38
CA GLY A 645 -18.10 4.57 24.23
C GLY A 645 -17.58 4.12 22.87
N MET A 646 -16.75 3.08 22.83
CA MET A 646 -16.25 2.54 21.59
C MET A 646 -17.21 1.46 21.07
N THR A 647 -17.22 1.24 19.76
CA THR A 647 -17.97 0.11 19.19
C THR A 647 -17.66 -1.15 20.00
N ASP A 648 -18.70 -1.85 20.41
CA ASP A 648 -18.51 -3.03 21.26
C ASP A 648 -17.94 -4.19 20.47
N LEU A 649 -17.47 -5.18 21.20
CA LEU A 649 -17.01 -6.45 20.63
C LEU A 649 -18.12 -7.10 19.80
N LEU A 650 -17.73 -7.89 18.81
CA LEU A 650 -18.69 -8.70 18.08
C LEU A 650 -19.54 -9.50 19.08
N PRO A 651 -20.86 -9.52 18.89
CA PRO A 651 -21.69 -10.34 19.75
C PRO A 651 -21.48 -11.83 19.44
N THR A 652 -21.73 -12.65 20.45
CA THR A 652 -21.65 -14.09 20.29
C THR A 652 -22.86 -14.59 19.49
N LYS A 653 -22.81 -15.85 19.10
CA LYS A 653 -23.94 -16.48 18.43
C LYS A 653 -25.18 -16.58 19.33
N TYR A 654 -24.99 -16.43 20.64
CA TYR A 654 -26.09 -16.52 21.60
C TYR A 654 -26.80 -15.18 21.82
N ALA A 655 -26.23 -14.08 21.38
CA ALA A 655 -26.90 -12.78 21.49
C ALA A 655 -28.17 -12.78 20.66
N PRO A 656 -29.32 -12.40 21.24
CA PRO A 656 -30.58 -12.51 20.49
C PRO A 656 -30.58 -11.66 19.23
N ARG A 657 -31.10 -12.24 18.15
CA ARG A 657 -31.34 -11.54 16.89
C ARG A 657 -32.82 -11.23 16.82
N SER A 658 -33.16 -10.01 16.45
CA SER A 658 -34.56 -9.66 16.21
C SER A 658 -35.15 -10.52 15.10
N GLU A 659 -36.45 -10.76 15.17
CA GLU A 659 -37.13 -11.53 14.13
C GLU A 659 -37.44 -10.69 12.90
N GLU A 660 -37.50 -9.38 13.05
CA GLU A 660 -37.86 -8.49 11.94
C GLU A 660 -36.71 -8.39 10.98
N LYS A 661 -36.91 -8.82 9.75
CA LYS A 661 -35.91 -8.71 8.70
C LYS A 661 -35.98 -7.32 8.07
N ARG A 662 -34.83 -6.78 7.74
CA ARG A 662 -34.75 -5.49 7.09
C ARG A 662 -33.80 -5.56 5.91
N ASN A 663 -34.13 -4.80 4.88
CA ASN A 663 -33.16 -4.61 3.79
C ASN A 663 -32.13 -3.62 4.28
N ILE A 664 -30.86 -3.99 4.15
CA ILE A 664 -29.77 -3.12 4.53
C ILE A 664 -28.93 -2.83 3.30
N ARG A 665 -28.29 -1.65 3.32
CA ARG A 665 -27.48 -1.20 2.21
C ARG A 665 -26.00 -1.41 2.56
N LEU A 666 -25.26 -1.99 1.61
CA LEU A 666 -23.83 -2.16 1.74
C LEU A 666 -23.11 -1.33 0.66
N ILE A 667 -21.92 -0.85 1.00
CA ILE A 667 -21.08 -0.12 0.06
C ILE A 667 -19.65 -0.63 0.19
N PRO A 668 -18.79 -0.35 -0.78
CA PRO A 668 -17.38 -0.71 -0.63
C PRO A 668 -16.80 -0.12 0.67
N MET A 669 -16.05 -0.96 1.36
CA MET A 669 -15.42 -0.63 2.63
C MET A 669 -14.58 0.63 2.52
N GLY A 670 -13.90 0.80 1.39
CA GLY A 670 -13.06 1.97 1.17
C GLY A 670 -13.82 3.29 1.03
N ALA A 671 -15.14 3.22 0.87
CA ALA A 671 -15.99 4.43 0.81
C ALA A 671 -16.67 4.71 2.14
N ALA A 672 -16.53 3.82 3.11
CA ALA A 672 -17.23 3.91 4.40
C ALA A 672 -16.25 4.38 5.48
N ARG A 673 -16.46 5.60 5.99
CA ARG A 673 -15.62 6.12 7.09
C ARG A 673 -16.15 5.72 8.46
N LEU A 674 -17.44 5.41 8.56
CA LEU A 674 -17.96 4.57 9.64
C LEU A 674 -18.34 3.25 8.98
N ARG A 675 -18.03 2.14 9.64
CA ARG A 675 -18.09 0.87 8.94
C ARG A 675 -18.40 -0.30 9.86
N ILE A 676 -19.18 -1.21 9.36
CA ILE A 676 -19.27 -2.57 9.88
C ILE A 676 -18.95 -3.45 8.69
N SER A 677 -17.78 -4.05 8.71
CA SER A 677 -17.30 -4.85 7.57
C SER A 677 -17.21 -6.33 7.93
N ALA A 678 -17.17 -6.66 9.22
CA ALA A 678 -17.28 -8.03 9.69
C ALA A 678 -18.61 -8.13 10.43
N PHE A 679 -19.53 -8.95 9.88
CA PHE A 679 -20.89 -9.02 10.39
C PHE A 679 -21.09 -10.29 11.22
N PRO A 680 -21.79 -10.18 12.37
CA PRO A 680 -22.37 -11.39 12.97
C PRO A 680 -23.34 -12.01 11.98
N LYS A 681 -23.48 -13.33 12.04
CA LYS A 681 -24.42 -14.03 11.15
C LYS A 681 -25.76 -14.24 11.82
N ALA A 682 -26.80 -14.27 11.01
CA ALA A 682 -28.09 -14.82 11.37
C ALA A 682 -28.46 -15.81 10.28
N GLU A 683 -28.98 -16.97 10.68
CA GLU A 683 -29.30 -17.99 9.69
C GLU A 683 -30.72 -17.82 9.21
N GLU A 684 -30.93 -18.09 7.93
CA GLU A 684 -32.23 -18.09 7.33
C GLU A 684 -33.06 -19.23 7.96
N LYS A 685 -34.28 -18.92 8.43
CA LYS A 685 -35.16 -19.93 9.04
C LYS A 685 -36.03 -20.61 8.00
#